data_8bcdc409d8fb50bd2a8947620ae37fbd
#
_entry.id   8bcdc409d8fb50bd2a8947620ae37fbd
#
_cell.length_a   1.000
_cell.length_b   1.000
_cell.length_c   1.000
_cell.angle_alpha   90.00
_cell.angle_beta   90.00
_cell.angle_gamma   90.00
#
_symmetry.space_group_name_H-M   'P 1'
#
loop_
_entity.id
_entity.type
_entity.pdbx_description
1 polymer ?
#
loop_
_entity_poly.entity_id
_entity_poly.type
_entity_poly.pdbx_seq_one_letter_code
_entity_poly.pdbx_strand_id
1 'polypeptide(L)'
;MKKSIICIVCVILCMNVFAQTGVYFENLSFEKALAKAKAEKKWVFIDCYTSWCGPCKTKLNNVFPVKEVGDILNTRCVNIKFDMEVGEGKILAEKYGVKSFPTFLIFNPDGSLQYRALGGAQVEDFLVKIQRWLDPKSSLTNLEKRYAAGKLKPSQQIAYLLALKDNFKKEEIEKLYAEWAGKWKEKDKLSRNYWYLQSDVKYSDEEFQFLIRHVDTYVKLIGEKRVYHFLFYKFLAVTSQMVGRYVEKNPEVRKKYRSELFELKKDVESLPGLADSLRLHRDICLALGGLDENMGEVLQFLRENEFGDDFHSTYFRSMGVRMVLNNGTEKEKEQLLSLKDRIGGKGEFDPASNLLDELEKEFAQVRFRDMPFEQALQQAKAENKLIFVDCYTTWCGPCKFMAANVLTEKSVGDILNPVCLCVKYDMDKKDLKTALAKYGVRAFPTFLIIRPDGSLQHKIVGSSETEDFIVKLKQGLSEKTCLSYLQNQYNAGKCNKEQMLDYWLAVGDSFDKNLAKKVGLELYNMLTDEERVQAQYWPLLSSKDQREYHDFILKHIDVLKRNVGNEVEKFMLKEYTSMMQHFFYSYKCGQLKDEKQARNMLKKVRQEVITCNFTKPNNLLLQMDWAEKMLDKKVVDIEKYLKNVTTVEENDLSFLSALYSVMSKYGSKAALERLQDFKAKKDKAVEDYTRKYFSF
;
A
#
# COMPACT_ATOMS: atom_id res chain seq x y z
N MET A 1 56.81 54.17 -13.05
CA MET A 1 56.13 52.86 -13.36
C MET A 1 56.23 51.81 -12.28
N LYS A 2 57.24 51.72 -11.41
CA LYS A 2 57.32 50.69 -10.36
C LYS A 2 56.43 50.92 -9.10
N LYS A 3 55.99 52.13 -8.81
CA LYS A 3 55.13 52.45 -7.66
C LYS A 3 53.63 52.23 -7.93
N SER A 4 53.19 52.26 -9.21
CA SER A 4 51.77 51.99 -9.60
C SER A 4 51.47 50.53 -9.65
N ILE A 5 52.42 49.63 -9.85
CA ILE A 5 52.22 48.18 -9.94
C ILE A 5 52.04 47.58 -8.54
N ILE A 6 52.67 48.14 -7.51
CA ILE A 6 52.52 47.66 -6.11
C ILE A 6 51.14 47.99 -5.53
N CYS A 7 50.55 49.14 -5.91
CA CYS A 7 49.16 49.49 -5.47
C CYS A 7 48.09 48.60 -6.15
N ILE A 8 48.33 48.24 -7.44
CA ILE A 8 47.38 47.35 -8.14
C ILE A 8 47.45 45.91 -7.61
N VAL A 9 48.63 45.43 -7.23
CA VAL A 9 48.78 44.06 -6.64
C VAL A 9 48.18 44.04 -5.23
N CYS A 10 48.29 45.10 -4.42
CA CYS A 10 47.64 45.19 -3.10
C CYS A 10 46.11 45.31 -3.21
N VAL A 11 45.57 45.98 -4.26
CA VAL A 11 44.13 46.07 -4.45
C VAL A 11 43.58 44.74 -5.01
N ILE A 12 44.32 43.98 -5.81
CA ILE A 12 43.93 42.65 -6.30
C ILE A 12 44.03 41.59 -5.19
N LEU A 13 44.95 41.72 -4.25
CA LEU A 13 45.05 40.84 -3.06
C LEU A 13 43.94 41.10 -2.01
N CYS A 14 43.31 42.29 -2.02
CA CYS A 14 42.19 42.61 -1.13
C CYS A 14 40.80 42.22 -1.71
N MET A 15 40.71 41.79 -2.98
CA MET A 15 39.41 41.43 -3.63
C MET A 15 39.08 39.95 -3.70
N ASN A 16 39.88 39.08 -3.06
CA ASN A 16 39.53 37.65 -2.91
C ASN A 16 39.10 37.31 -1.48
N VAL A 17 38.33 38.15 -0.81
CA VAL A 17 37.48 37.70 0.26
C VAL A 17 36.24 37.12 -0.42
N PHE A 18 36.30 35.85 -0.81
CA PHE A 18 35.11 35.07 -1.01
C PHE A 18 34.30 35.24 0.29
N ALA A 19 33.21 35.97 0.22
CA ALA A 19 32.23 36.03 1.30
C ALA A 19 31.76 34.61 1.53
N GLN A 20 32.39 33.92 2.45
CA GLN A 20 32.01 32.56 2.83
C GLN A 20 30.64 32.66 3.46
N THR A 21 29.61 32.26 2.71
CA THR A 21 28.24 32.19 3.20
C THR A 21 28.16 31.08 4.24
N GLY A 22 27.77 31.40 5.46
CA GLY A 22 27.57 30.43 6.55
C GLY A 22 28.69 30.42 7.60
N VAL A 23 28.59 29.47 8.51
CA VAL A 23 29.51 29.30 9.64
C VAL A 23 30.82 28.70 9.15
N TYR A 24 31.92 29.41 9.47
CA TYR A 24 33.27 28.92 9.23
C TYR A 24 33.76 28.12 10.44
N PHE A 25 33.92 26.81 10.27
CA PHE A 25 34.50 25.92 11.27
C PHE A 25 36.01 25.78 11.04
N GLU A 26 36.78 26.16 12.05
CA GLU A 26 38.26 26.03 12.03
C GLU A 26 38.69 24.63 12.45
N ASN A 27 39.71 24.10 11.79
CA ASN A 27 40.32 22.81 12.15
C ASN A 27 41.41 23.03 13.22
N LEU A 28 40.95 23.32 14.45
CA LEU A 28 41.83 23.58 15.60
C LEU A 28 41.53 22.59 16.72
N SER A 29 42.53 22.26 17.53
CA SER A 29 42.31 21.65 18.84
C SER A 29 41.56 22.64 19.77
N PHE A 30 40.87 22.11 20.78
CA PHE A 30 40.13 22.94 21.75
C PHE A 30 41.07 23.93 22.43
N GLU A 31 42.30 23.53 22.81
CA GLU A 31 43.28 24.40 23.42
C GLU A 31 43.70 25.55 22.50
N LYS A 32 43.98 25.25 21.21
CA LYS A 32 44.31 26.27 20.20
C LYS A 32 43.15 27.22 19.95
N ALA A 33 41.91 26.70 19.91
CA ALA A 33 40.69 27.51 19.75
C ALA A 33 40.50 28.46 20.93
N LEU A 34 40.74 28.03 22.17
CA LEU A 34 40.71 28.88 23.36
C LEU A 34 41.79 29.96 23.32
N ALA A 35 43.04 29.59 22.95
CA ALA A 35 44.14 30.57 22.82
C ALA A 35 43.81 31.65 21.79
N LYS A 36 43.25 31.23 20.62
CA LYS A 36 42.80 32.17 19.58
C LYS A 36 41.65 33.05 20.07
N ALA A 37 40.64 32.44 20.68
CA ALA A 37 39.49 33.17 21.23
C ALA A 37 39.90 34.21 22.30
N LYS A 38 40.87 33.88 23.12
CA LYS A 38 41.44 34.80 24.09
C LYS A 38 42.14 36.01 23.41
N ALA A 39 42.92 35.75 22.37
CA ALA A 39 43.60 36.78 21.59
C ALA A 39 42.62 37.71 20.86
N GLU A 40 41.57 37.14 20.28
CA GLU A 40 40.53 37.85 19.52
C GLU A 40 39.39 38.41 20.40
N LYS A 41 39.37 38.13 21.68
CA LYS A 41 38.29 38.48 22.63
C LYS A 41 36.92 37.92 22.18
N LYS A 42 36.91 36.69 21.65
CA LYS A 42 35.76 35.98 21.20
C LYS A 42 35.40 34.79 22.11
N TRP A 43 34.19 34.28 22.00
CA TRP A 43 33.84 32.96 22.56
C TRP A 43 34.40 31.83 21.72
N VAL A 44 34.43 30.60 22.26
CA VAL A 44 34.59 29.39 21.46
C VAL A 44 33.23 28.71 21.33
N PHE A 45 32.77 28.49 20.10
CA PHE A 45 31.57 27.70 19.79
C PHE A 45 32.01 26.33 19.32
N ILE A 46 31.49 25.26 19.97
CA ILE A 46 31.77 23.88 19.62
C ILE A 46 30.47 23.21 19.18
N ASP A 47 30.44 22.69 17.95
CA ASP A 47 29.42 21.74 17.48
C ASP A 47 29.88 20.33 17.83
N CYS A 48 29.22 19.73 18.82
CA CYS A 48 29.44 18.36 19.25
C CYS A 48 28.51 17.40 18.48
N TYR A 49 29.09 16.66 17.56
CA TYR A 49 28.31 15.75 16.68
C TYR A 49 28.83 14.31 16.72
N THR A 50 28.11 13.40 16.03
CA THR A 50 28.59 12.08 15.66
C THR A 50 28.31 11.80 14.18
N SER A 51 29.08 10.93 13.55
CA SER A 51 28.98 10.63 12.11
C SER A 51 27.62 10.04 11.68
N TRP A 52 26.95 9.35 12.58
CA TRP A 52 25.64 8.72 12.36
C TRP A 52 24.43 9.63 12.71
N CYS A 53 24.67 10.76 13.35
CA CYS A 53 23.61 11.64 13.85
C CYS A 53 22.84 12.36 12.72
N GLY A 54 21.63 11.96 12.44
CA GLY A 54 20.74 12.57 11.45
C GLY A 54 20.44 14.06 11.74
N PRO A 55 20.00 14.43 12.96
CA PRO A 55 19.77 15.83 13.32
C PRO A 55 21.03 16.72 13.19
N CYS A 56 22.23 16.17 13.41
CA CYS A 56 23.48 16.92 13.23
C CYS A 56 23.72 17.22 11.74
N LYS A 57 23.49 16.22 10.85
CA LYS A 57 23.57 16.41 9.40
C LYS A 57 22.59 17.47 8.91
N THR A 58 21.39 17.48 9.45
CA THR A 58 20.40 18.52 9.14
C THR A 58 20.92 19.93 9.51
N LYS A 59 21.61 20.09 10.65
CA LYS A 59 22.21 21.38 11.03
C LYS A 59 23.34 21.78 10.11
N LEU A 60 24.21 20.82 9.78
CA LEU A 60 25.33 21.05 8.87
C LEU A 60 24.85 21.50 7.49
N ASN A 61 23.75 20.94 6.99
CA ASN A 61 23.26 21.21 5.65
C ASN A 61 22.30 22.40 5.55
N ASN A 62 21.49 22.66 6.59
CA ASN A 62 20.38 23.61 6.51
C ASN A 62 20.50 24.82 7.41
N VAL A 63 21.32 24.77 8.45
CA VAL A 63 21.43 25.88 9.43
C VAL A 63 22.77 26.59 9.33
N PHE A 64 23.87 25.86 9.39
CA PHE A 64 25.20 26.46 9.35
C PHE A 64 25.59 27.14 8.03
N PRO A 65 25.06 26.71 6.84
CA PRO A 65 25.32 27.45 5.60
C PRO A 65 24.60 28.79 5.49
N VAL A 66 23.66 29.08 6.40
CA VAL A 66 22.88 30.33 6.36
C VAL A 66 23.75 31.50 6.76
N LYS A 67 23.71 32.56 5.93
CA LYS A 67 24.54 33.75 6.10
C LYS A 67 24.36 34.40 7.45
N GLU A 68 23.15 34.59 7.90
CA GLU A 68 22.79 35.25 9.18
C GLU A 68 23.33 34.49 10.38
N VAL A 69 23.39 33.14 10.30
CA VAL A 69 24.01 32.30 11.34
C VAL A 69 25.52 32.46 11.31
N GLY A 70 26.11 32.47 10.13
CA GLY A 70 27.54 32.74 9.93
C GLY A 70 27.95 34.12 10.43
N ASP A 71 27.19 35.16 10.09
CA ASP A 71 27.46 36.53 10.51
C ASP A 71 27.56 36.68 12.05
N ILE A 72 26.68 36.00 12.81
CA ILE A 72 26.72 36.03 14.28
C ILE A 72 27.89 35.22 14.80
N LEU A 73 28.02 33.95 14.37
CA LEU A 73 29.01 33.04 14.94
C LEU A 73 30.43 33.39 14.53
N ASN A 74 30.70 33.73 13.28
CA ASN A 74 32.04 34.08 12.82
C ASN A 74 32.54 35.40 13.43
N THR A 75 31.62 36.36 13.68
CA THR A 75 31.98 37.63 14.29
C THR A 75 32.29 37.49 15.77
N ARG A 76 31.52 36.65 16.48
CA ARG A 76 31.56 36.59 17.96
C ARG A 76 32.31 35.37 18.50
N CYS A 77 32.54 34.33 17.68
CA CYS A 77 33.12 33.08 18.13
C CYS A 77 34.29 32.62 17.24
N VAL A 78 35.17 31.83 17.82
CA VAL A 78 36.01 30.85 17.13
C VAL A 78 35.20 29.55 17.07
N ASN A 79 34.78 29.15 15.87
CA ASN A 79 33.92 28.01 15.71
C ASN A 79 34.72 26.75 15.38
N ILE A 80 34.53 25.70 16.14
CA ILE A 80 35.13 24.35 15.92
C ILE A 80 34.05 23.29 16.02
N LYS A 81 34.32 22.12 15.48
CA LYS A 81 33.42 20.97 15.56
C LYS A 81 34.19 19.70 15.83
N PHE A 82 33.64 18.84 16.68
CA PHE A 82 34.25 17.57 17.01
C PHE A 82 33.28 16.42 16.89
N ASP A 83 33.76 15.33 16.31
CA ASP A 83 33.09 14.05 16.44
C ASP A 83 33.35 13.50 17.86
N MET A 84 32.29 13.36 18.64
CA MET A 84 32.36 13.01 20.06
C MET A 84 32.70 11.55 20.34
N GLU A 85 32.87 10.73 19.31
CA GLU A 85 33.26 9.32 19.44
C GLU A 85 34.74 9.09 19.20
N VAL A 86 35.46 10.09 18.66
CA VAL A 86 36.87 9.92 18.28
C VAL A 86 37.77 11.04 18.82
N GLY A 87 39.01 10.71 19.09
CA GLY A 87 40.08 11.63 19.40
C GLY A 87 39.76 12.61 20.55
N GLU A 88 40.06 13.91 20.33
CA GLU A 88 39.83 14.98 21.29
C GLU A 88 38.31 15.14 21.61
N GLY A 89 37.43 14.87 20.62
CA GLY A 89 35.99 14.91 20.82
C GLY A 89 35.53 14.00 21.94
N LYS A 90 36.05 12.77 22.01
CA LYS A 90 35.71 11.80 23.07
C LYS A 90 36.13 12.33 24.46
N ILE A 91 37.31 12.94 24.57
CA ILE A 91 37.79 13.53 25.82
C ILE A 91 36.86 14.69 26.27
N LEU A 92 36.45 15.53 25.31
CA LEU A 92 35.53 16.64 25.59
C LEU A 92 34.15 16.12 25.97
N ALA A 93 33.65 15.06 25.31
CA ALA A 93 32.39 14.45 25.65
C ALA A 93 32.34 13.95 27.09
N GLU A 94 33.38 13.27 27.55
CA GLU A 94 33.52 12.80 28.93
C GLU A 94 33.62 13.98 29.92
N LYS A 95 34.48 14.92 29.63
CA LYS A 95 34.75 16.09 30.52
C LYS A 95 33.51 16.97 30.70
N TYR A 96 32.74 17.22 29.66
CA TYR A 96 31.58 18.11 29.69
C TYR A 96 30.26 17.34 29.70
N GLY A 97 30.28 16.01 29.83
CA GLY A 97 29.10 15.15 29.95
C GLY A 97 28.18 15.21 28.73
N VAL A 98 28.73 15.27 27.52
CA VAL A 98 27.95 15.26 26.26
C VAL A 98 27.50 13.84 25.95
N LYS A 99 26.17 13.59 26.08
CA LYS A 99 25.56 12.28 25.91
C LYS A 99 24.48 12.25 24.82
N SER A 100 24.16 13.38 24.22
CA SER A 100 23.13 13.54 23.19
C SER A 100 23.60 14.47 22.08
N PHE A 101 23.15 14.24 20.84
CA PHE A 101 23.64 14.97 19.69
C PHE A 101 22.49 15.55 18.85
N PRO A 102 22.65 16.79 18.30
CA PRO A 102 23.78 17.70 18.51
C PRO A 102 23.75 18.31 19.90
N THR A 103 24.93 18.57 20.47
CA THR A 103 25.12 19.44 21.64
C THR A 103 26.04 20.61 21.26
N PHE A 104 25.67 21.79 21.67
CA PHE A 104 26.49 23.01 21.48
C PHE A 104 27.10 23.43 22.79
N LEU A 105 28.42 23.62 22.78
CA LEU A 105 29.13 24.15 23.93
C LEU A 105 29.71 25.51 23.57
N ILE A 106 29.54 26.48 24.46
CA ILE A 106 30.10 27.83 24.31
C ILE A 106 30.98 28.12 25.51
N PHE A 107 32.23 28.51 25.24
CA PHE A 107 33.20 28.81 26.24
C PHE A 107 33.60 30.28 26.22
N ASN A 108 33.80 30.84 27.41
CA ASN A 108 34.43 32.14 27.58
C ASN A 108 35.89 32.07 27.15
N PRO A 109 36.52 33.24 26.85
CA PRO A 109 37.95 33.31 26.50
C PRO A 109 38.89 32.80 27.60
N ASP A 110 38.42 32.71 28.84
CA ASP A 110 39.17 32.13 29.98
C ASP A 110 39.06 30.59 30.09
N GLY A 111 38.31 29.94 29.19
CA GLY A 111 38.07 28.52 29.18
C GLY A 111 36.92 28.04 30.08
N SER A 112 36.24 28.94 30.78
CA SER A 112 35.04 28.59 31.53
C SER A 112 33.85 28.37 30.61
N LEU A 113 32.98 27.37 30.94
CA LEU A 113 31.78 27.09 30.17
C LEU A 113 30.76 28.23 30.34
N GLN A 114 30.46 28.93 29.26
CA GLN A 114 29.44 29.97 29.19
C GLN A 114 28.03 29.42 29.10
N TYR A 115 27.83 28.47 28.16
CA TYR A 115 26.53 27.89 27.90
C TYR A 115 26.66 26.47 27.34
N ARG A 116 25.65 25.66 27.63
CA ARG A 116 25.46 24.37 27.04
C ARG A 116 24.02 24.26 26.52
N ALA A 117 23.82 23.76 25.33
CA ALA A 117 22.50 23.56 24.78
C ALA A 117 22.42 22.22 24.03
N LEU A 118 21.31 21.54 24.19
CA LEU A 118 21.00 20.26 23.57
C LEU A 118 20.00 20.41 22.40
N GLY A 119 20.12 19.52 21.42
CA GLY A 119 19.19 19.45 20.31
C GLY A 119 19.36 20.53 19.27
N GLY A 120 18.64 20.35 18.18
CA GLY A 120 18.67 21.27 17.05
C GLY A 120 17.40 22.09 16.94
N ALA A 121 17.51 23.28 16.33
CA ALA A 121 16.41 24.14 15.97
C ALA A 121 16.46 24.45 14.46
N GLN A 122 15.37 24.88 13.87
CA GLN A 122 15.36 25.46 12.53
C GLN A 122 16.09 26.82 12.56
N VAL A 123 16.41 27.36 11.39
CA VAL A 123 17.27 28.55 11.25
C VAL A 123 16.81 29.71 12.15
N GLU A 124 15.53 30.07 12.08
CA GLU A 124 15.00 31.20 12.80
C GLU A 124 15.05 31.02 14.34
N ASP A 125 14.75 29.83 14.84
CA ASP A 125 14.84 29.51 16.26
C ASP A 125 16.30 29.41 16.72
N PHE A 126 17.17 28.87 15.83
CA PHE A 126 18.60 28.81 16.13
C PHE A 126 19.21 30.20 16.28
N LEU A 127 18.83 31.16 15.42
CA LEU A 127 19.27 32.54 15.52
C LEU A 127 18.88 33.22 16.86
N VAL A 128 17.67 32.92 17.35
CA VAL A 128 17.23 33.43 18.66
C VAL A 128 17.99 32.76 19.81
N LYS A 129 18.17 31.44 19.74
CA LYS A 129 18.90 30.68 20.76
C LYS A 129 20.35 31.14 20.87
N ILE A 130 21.04 31.26 19.74
CA ILE A 130 22.46 31.67 19.70
C ILE A 130 22.69 33.06 20.26
N GLN A 131 21.79 34.01 20.00
CA GLN A 131 21.88 35.35 20.61
C GLN A 131 21.80 35.30 22.15
N ARG A 132 20.89 34.46 22.70
CA ARG A 132 20.75 34.23 24.13
C ARG A 132 21.96 33.51 24.73
N TRP A 133 22.48 32.49 24.06
CA TRP A 133 23.65 31.73 24.53
C TRP A 133 24.92 32.56 24.59
N LEU A 134 25.02 33.55 23.71
CA LEU A 134 26.13 34.49 23.65
C LEU A 134 25.90 35.77 24.51
N ASP A 135 24.84 35.83 25.32
CA ASP A 135 24.64 36.92 26.30
C ASP A 135 25.21 36.51 27.67
N PRO A 136 26.21 37.24 28.20
CA PRO A 136 26.78 36.95 29.51
C PRO A 136 25.76 36.95 30.66
N LYS A 137 24.68 37.70 30.52
CA LYS A 137 23.60 37.77 31.53
C LYS A 137 22.74 36.52 31.57
N SER A 138 22.72 35.79 30.49
CA SER A 138 21.98 34.52 30.32
C SER A 138 22.88 33.29 30.53
N SER A 139 24.12 33.45 30.94
CA SER A 139 25.04 32.33 31.27
C SER A 139 24.41 31.42 32.30
N LEU A 140 24.31 30.11 31.97
CA LEU A 140 23.77 29.11 32.89
C LEU A 140 24.50 29.13 34.22
N THR A 141 25.83 29.14 34.20
CA THR A 141 26.67 29.18 35.40
C THR A 141 26.42 30.44 36.24
N ASN A 142 26.19 31.62 35.62
CA ASN A 142 25.87 32.84 36.32
C ASN A 142 24.45 32.78 36.93
N LEU A 143 23.48 32.23 36.20
CA LEU A 143 22.11 32.08 36.69
C LEU A 143 22.04 31.06 37.84
N GLU A 144 22.80 29.96 37.78
CA GLU A 144 22.94 28.97 38.87
C GLU A 144 23.55 29.60 40.16
N LYS A 145 24.62 30.37 40.01
CA LYS A 145 25.24 31.09 41.16
C LYS A 145 24.25 32.04 41.80
N ARG A 146 23.47 32.78 41.00
CA ARG A 146 22.46 33.73 41.51
C ARG A 146 21.26 33.02 42.10
N TYR A 147 20.86 31.88 41.56
CA TYR A 147 19.84 31.03 42.13
C TYR A 147 20.25 30.52 43.52
N ALA A 148 21.44 29.93 43.62
CA ALA A 148 21.98 29.46 44.90
C ALA A 148 22.09 30.57 45.94
N ALA A 149 22.31 31.83 45.52
CA ALA A 149 22.34 32.99 46.39
C ALA A 149 20.95 33.61 46.71
N GLY A 150 19.85 33.05 46.16
CA GLY A 150 18.49 33.60 46.31
C GLY A 150 18.28 34.95 45.63
N LYS A 151 19.09 35.33 44.64
CA LYS A 151 19.15 36.68 44.04
C LYS A 151 18.58 36.80 42.64
N LEU A 152 17.78 35.82 42.18
CA LEU A 152 17.16 35.87 40.86
C LEU A 152 15.91 36.78 40.86
N LYS A 153 15.93 37.80 40.00
CA LYS A 153 14.75 38.61 39.66
C LYS A 153 13.82 37.84 38.74
N PRO A 154 12.50 38.16 38.63
CA PRO A 154 11.55 37.45 37.75
C PRO A 154 12.04 37.22 36.33
N SER A 155 12.58 38.23 35.65
CA SER A 155 13.14 38.09 34.29
C SER A 155 14.33 37.12 34.23
N GLN A 156 15.11 37.00 35.30
CA GLN A 156 16.22 36.04 35.40
C GLN A 156 15.74 34.65 35.79
N GLN A 157 14.67 34.52 36.56
CA GLN A 157 13.99 33.24 36.82
C GLN A 157 13.47 32.62 35.51
N ILE A 158 12.81 33.44 34.68
CA ILE A 158 12.35 33.04 33.35
C ILE A 158 13.53 32.63 32.46
N ALA A 159 14.62 33.39 32.44
CA ALA A 159 15.83 33.06 31.70
C ALA A 159 16.49 31.76 32.18
N TYR A 160 16.47 31.51 33.49
CA TYR A 160 17.00 30.27 34.08
C TYR A 160 16.18 29.06 33.72
N LEU A 161 14.85 29.12 33.81
CA LEU A 161 13.96 28.06 33.37
C LEU A 161 14.16 27.75 31.88
N LEU A 162 14.37 28.78 31.06
CA LEU A 162 14.63 28.58 29.63
C LEU A 162 16.00 27.93 29.37
N ALA A 163 17.02 28.25 30.18
CA ALA A 163 18.31 27.57 30.10
C ALA A 163 18.24 26.12 30.57
N LEU A 164 17.42 25.80 31.58
CA LEU A 164 17.12 24.43 31.98
C LEU A 164 16.36 23.68 30.87
N LYS A 165 15.45 24.34 30.15
CA LYS A 165 14.73 23.79 28.99
C LYS A 165 15.68 23.43 27.86
N ASP A 166 16.65 24.30 27.55
CA ASP A 166 17.68 24.01 26.56
C ASP A 166 18.58 22.79 26.93
N ASN A 167 18.55 22.37 28.22
CA ASN A 167 19.26 21.21 28.74
C ASN A 167 18.36 20.01 29.10
N PHE A 168 17.08 20.02 28.69
CA PHE A 168 16.08 18.98 28.97
C PHE A 168 15.90 18.62 30.45
N LYS A 169 16.04 19.60 31.35
CA LYS A 169 15.88 19.44 32.80
C LYS A 169 14.43 19.59 33.24
N LYS A 170 13.57 18.68 32.72
CA LYS A 170 12.11 18.78 32.85
C LYS A 170 11.62 18.84 34.31
N GLU A 171 12.06 17.94 35.15
CA GLU A 171 11.64 17.87 36.57
C GLU A 171 12.02 19.14 37.35
N GLU A 172 13.20 19.67 37.08
CA GLU A 172 13.68 20.90 37.73
C GLU A 172 12.88 22.11 37.25
N ILE A 173 12.51 22.15 35.97
CA ILE A 173 11.65 23.20 35.40
C ILE A 173 10.29 23.16 36.07
N GLU A 174 9.64 22.00 36.13
CA GLU A 174 8.31 21.84 36.74
C GLU A 174 8.29 22.29 38.18
N LYS A 175 9.29 21.90 38.98
CA LYS A 175 9.44 22.30 40.38
C LYS A 175 9.59 23.81 40.52
N LEU A 176 10.54 24.41 39.79
CA LEU A 176 10.85 25.84 39.91
C LEU A 176 9.76 26.73 39.30
N TYR A 177 9.12 26.26 38.24
CA TYR A 177 7.97 26.93 37.64
C TYR A 177 6.81 27.05 38.64
N ALA A 178 6.45 25.95 39.27
CA ALA A 178 5.41 25.92 40.30
C ALA A 178 5.72 26.85 41.50
N GLU A 179 7.00 26.97 41.88
CA GLU A 179 7.42 27.86 42.94
C GLU A 179 7.34 29.37 42.57
N TRP A 180 7.64 29.71 41.29
CA TRP A 180 7.87 31.08 40.87
C TRP A 180 6.74 31.72 40.07
N ALA A 181 6.02 30.96 39.25
CA ALA A 181 5.09 31.49 38.25
C ALA A 181 3.97 32.36 38.86
N GLY A 182 3.45 31.95 40.01
CA GLY A 182 2.40 32.69 40.73
C GLY A 182 2.87 34.06 41.30
N LYS A 183 4.18 34.28 41.36
CA LYS A 183 4.76 35.54 41.90
C LYS A 183 5.09 36.56 40.78
N TRP A 184 5.02 36.13 39.49
CA TRP A 184 5.34 37.02 38.38
C TRP A 184 4.18 37.96 38.07
N LYS A 185 4.53 39.22 37.87
CA LYS A 185 3.59 40.22 37.38
C LYS A 185 3.43 40.08 35.86
N GLU A 186 2.33 40.58 35.33
CA GLU A 186 2.04 40.58 33.87
C GLU A 186 3.23 41.13 33.06
N LYS A 187 3.84 42.26 33.47
CA LYS A 187 5.00 42.83 32.81
C LYS A 187 6.24 41.89 32.75
N ASP A 188 6.37 40.96 33.68
CA ASP A 188 7.47 39.99 33.69
C ASP A 188 7.26 38.89 32.65
N LYS A 189 6.00 38.54 32.41
CA LYS A 189 5.58 37.57 31.42
C LYS A 189 5.66 38.18 30.00
N LEU A 190 5.42 39.45 29.79
CA LEU A 190 5.47 40.10 28.48
C LEU A 190 6.92 40.25 27.95
N SER A 191 7.58 39.14 27.68
CA SER A 191 8.97 39.10 27.24
C SER A 191 9.20 37.96 26.21
N ARG A 192 10.26 38.12 25.40
CA ARG A 192 10.68 37.05 24.45
C ARG A 192 11.00 35.74 25.16
N ASN A 193 11.68 35.81 26.32
CA ASN A 193 12.04 34.63 27.07
C ASN A 193 10.83 33.88 27.59
N TYR A 194 9.81 34.58 28.04
CA TYR A 194 8.56 33.93 28.48
C TYR A 194 7.83 33.24 27.31
N TRP A 195 7.76 33.90 26.15
CA TRP A 195 7.22 33.29 24.95
C TRP A 195 7.88 31.94 24.63
N TYR A 196 9.23 31.91 24.59
CA TYR A 196 9.96 30.69 24.29
C TYR A 196 9.90 29.65 25.42
N LEU A 197 9.73 30.06 26.64
CA LEU A 197 9.47 29.14 27.75
C LEU A 197 8.14 28.42 27.57
N GLN A 198 7.14 29.13 27.08
CA GLN A 198 5.77 28.61 26.89
C GLN A 198 5.50 27.98 25.50
N SER A 199 6.51 27.73 24.71
CA SER A 199 6.32 27.14 23.37
C SER A 199 5.61 25.77 23.36
N ASP A 200 5.66 25.00 24.46
CA ASP A 200 5.13 23.68 24.58
C ASP A 200 3.80 23.60 25.36
N VAL A 201 3.26 24.75 25.82
CA VAL A 201 1.98 24.79 26.56
C VAL A 201 0.85 24.19 25.72
N LYS A 202 -0.07 23.50 26.39
CA LYS A 202 -1.27 22.99 25.75
C LYS A 202 -2.33 24.09 25.62
N TYR A 203 -3.27 23.88 24.73
CA TYR A 203 -4.38 24.83 24.52
C TYR A 203 -5.19 25.10 25.81
N SER A 204 -5.41 24.10 26.64
CA SER A 204 -6.16 24.18 27.89
C SER A 204 -5.41 24.89 29.03
N ASP A 205 -4.12 25.19 28.85
CA ASP A 205 -3.29 25.75 29.92
C ASP A 205 -3.56 27.25 30.08
N GLU A 206 -3.52 27.76 31.32
CA GLU A 206 -3.72 29.17 31.62
C GLU A 206 -2.66 30.05 30.92
N GLU A 207 -1.47 29.53 30.77
CA GLU A 207 -0.37 30.18 30.04
C GLU A 207 -0.70 30.42 28.58
N PHE A 208 -1.36 29.47 27.92
CA PHE A 208 -1.83 29.65 26.53
C PHE A 208 -2.85 30.78 26.45
N GLN A 209 -3.82 30.80 27.36
CA GLN A 209 -4.82 31.86 27.44
C GLN A 209 -4.17 33.24 27.73
N PHE A 210 -3.11 33.28 28.53
CA PHE A 210 -2.34 34.47 28.71
C PHE A 210 -1.67 34.95 27.41
N LEU A 211 -1.06 34.04 26.65
CA LEU A 211 -0.42 34.37 25.35
C LEU A 211 -1.45 34.93 24.36
N ILE A 212 -2.63 34.35 24.28
CA ILE A 212 -3.73 34.77 23.38
C ILE A 212 -4.21 36.18 23.75
N ARG A 213 -4.48 36.45 25.03
CA ARG A 213 -4.90 37.79 25.47
C ARG A 213 -3.88 38.91 25.17
N HIS A 214 -2.63 38.54 24.99
CA HIS A 214 -1.53 39.48 24.72
C HIS A 214 -0.89 39.27 23.34
N VAL A 215 -1.61 38.71 22.42
CA VAL A 215 -1.09 38.33 21.08
C VAL A 215 -0.46 39.52 20.36
N ASP A 216 -1.07 40.69 20.38
CA ASP A 216 -0.54 41.90 19.74
C ASP A 216 0.81 42.32 20.29
N THR A 217 1.02 42.15 21.60
CA THR A 217 2.31 42.43 22.25
C THR A 217 3.35 41.42 21.78
N TYR A 218 2.99 40.14 21.69
CA TYR A 218 3.91 39.12 21.21
C TYR A 218 4.19 39.22 19.71
N VAL A 219 3.22 39.65 18.89
CA VAL A 219 3.46 39.99 17.47
C VAL A 219 4.56 41.04 17.34
N LYS A 220 4.53 42.11 18.18
CA LYS A 220 5.59 43.15 18.21
C LYS A 220 6.93 42.60 18.72
N LEU A 221 6.92 41.73 19.71
CA LEU A 221 8.14 41.19 20.34
C LEU A 221 8.82 40.09 19.51
N ILE A 222 8.02 39.20 18.89
CA ILE A 222 8.49 37.95 18.28
C ILE A 222 8.44 38.04 16.77
N GLY A 223 7.50 38.76 16.22
CA GLY A 223 7.16 38.86 14.82
C GLY A 223 5.90 38.08 14.48
N GLU A 224 5.08 38.65 13.60
CA GLU A 224 3.77 38.15 13.19
C GLU A 224 3.82 36.67 12.71
N LYS A 225 4.72 36.41 11.78
CA LYS A 225 4.89 35.06 11.21
C LYS A 225 5.09 33.96 12.28
N ARG A 226 5.87 34.24 13.33
CA ARG A 226 6.15 33.26 14.39
C ARG A 226 4.98 33.05 15.33
N VAL A 227 4.29 34.14 15.69
CA VAL A 227 3.12 34.04 16.56
C VAL A 227 2.01 33.26 15.87
N TYR A 228 1.75 33.53 14.58
CA TYR A 228 0.74 32.79 13.81
C TYR A 228 1.14 31.34 13.55
N HIS A 229 2.41 31.08 13.31
CA HIS A 229 2.91 29.71 13.19
C HIS A 229 2.72 28.88 14.48
N PHE A 230 2.98 29.50 15.65
CA PHE A 230 2.69 28.88 16.94
C PHE A 230 1.19 28.57 17.11
N LEU A 231 0.34 29.53 16.83
CA LEU A 231 -1.11 29.38 16.91
C LEU A 231 -1.58 28.28 15.95
N PHE A 232 -1.08 28.30 14.74
CA PHE A 232 -1.36 27.25 13.75
C PHE A 232 -1.07 25.85 14.28
N TYR A 233 0.10 25.61 14.88
CA TYR A 233 0.41 24.29 15.44
C TYR A 233 -0.47 23.91 16.63
N LYS A 234 -0.99 24.86 17.37
CA LYS A 234 -1.96 24.58 18.43
C LYS A 234 -3.31 24.15 17.86
N PHE A 235 -3.77 24.82 16.79
CA PHE A 235 -4.94 24.38 16.03
C PHE A 235 -4.73 22.97 15.48
N LEU A 236 -3.59 22.76 14.85
CA LEU A 236 -3.22 21.49 14.27
C LEU A 236 -3.24 20.36 15.31
N ALA A 237 -2.72 20.60 16.50
CA ALA A 237 -2.67 19.61 17.57
C ALA A 237 -4.07 19.23 18.07
N VAL A 238 -4.98 20.19 18.24
CA VAL A 238 -6.37 19.92 18.64
C VAL A 238 -7.12 19.20 17.53
N THR A 239 -7.00 19.69 16.30
CA THR A 239 -7.71 19.11 15.15
C THR A 239 -7.20 17.71 14.81
N SER A 240 -5.90 17.44 14.91
CA SER A 240 -5.33 16.11 14.65
C SER A 240 -5.80 15.06 15.65
N GLN A 241 -6.15 15.45 16.85
CA GLN A 241 -6.74 14.57 17.85
C GLN A 241 -8.20 14.21 17.52
N MET A 242 -8.93 15.08 16.83
CA MET A 242 -10.31 14.81 16.40
C MET A 242 -10.38 13.96 15.11
N VAL A 243 -9.40 14.10 14.23
CA VAL A 243 -9.47 13.59 12.85
C VAL A 243 -8.33 12.64 12.52
N GLY A 244 -7.31 12.57 13.35
CA GLY A 244 -6.08 11.84 13.07
C GLY A 244 -6.19 10.33 13.25
N ARG A 245 -5.04 9.67 13.03
CA ARG A 245 -4.82 8.22 13.19
C ARG A 245 -5.22 7.66 14.55
N TYR A 246 -5.40 8.54 15.53
CA TYR A 246 -5.70 8.26 16.92
C TYR A 246 -7.07 8.80 17.34
N VAL A 247 -8.03 8.87 16.42
CA VAL A 247 -9.40 9.27 16.78
C VAL A 247 -9.89 8.35 17.88
N GLU A 248 -9.99 8.93 19.06
CA GLU A 248 -10.58 8.26 20.21
C GLU A 248 -12.02 7.87 19.86
N LYS A 249 -12.31 6.58 19.90
CA LYS A 249 -13.66 6.07 19.63
C LYS A 249 -14.61 6.36 20.82
N ASN A 250 -14.07 6.88 21.93
CA ASN A 250 -14.86 7.20 23.11
C ASN A 250 -15.64 8.52 22.88
N PRO A 251 -16.98 8.48 22.89
CA PRO A 251 -17.83 9.65 22.65
C PRO A 251 -17.58 10.82 23.62
N GLU A 252 -17.25 10.56 24.89
CA GLU A 252 -16.99 11.60 25.88
C GLU A 252 -15.68 12.34 25.60
N VAL A 253 -14.66 11.64 25.15
CA VAL A 253 -13.38 12.25 24.76
C VAL A 253 -13.56 13.08 23.49
N ARG A 254 -14.34 12.58 22.53
CA ARG A 254 -14.70 13.33 21.30
C ARG A 254 -15.46 14.62 21.65
N LYS A 255 -16.44 14.54 22.56
CA LYS A 255 -17.20 15.70 23.03
C LYS A 255 -16.28 16.75 23.69
N LYS A 256 -15.29 16.31 24.48
CA LYS A 256 -14.29 17.21 25.08
C LYS A 256 -13.50 17.95 24.02
N TYR A 257 -12.92 17.24 23.04
CA TYR A 257 -12.15 17.87 21.95
C TYR A 257 -13.01 18.80 21.10
N ARG A 258 -14.26 18.46 20.87
CA ARG A 258 -15.22 19.34 20.18
C ARG A 258 -15.43 20.65 20.94
N SER A 259 -15.59 20.58 22.25
CA SER A 259 -15.69 21.77 23.10
C SER A 259 -14.43 22.62 23.04
N GLU A 260 -13.26 22.00 23.14
CA GLU A 260 -11.97 22.71 22.99
C GLU A 260 -11.82 23.39 21.62
N LEU A 261 -12.32 22.78 20.56
CA LEU A 261 -12.28 23.36 19.21
C LEU A 261 -13.20 24.58 19.08
N PHE A 262 -14.37 24.56 19.69
CA PHE A 262 -15.28 25.70 19.70
C PHE A 262 -14.73 26.88 20.51
N GLU A 263 -14.08 26.63 21.66
CA GLU A 263 -13.42 27.68 22.42
C GLU A 263 -12.21 28.26 21.67
N LEU A 264 -11.42 27.39 21.02
CA LEU A 264 -10.31 27.82 20.17
C LEU A 264 -10.78 28.69 19.01
N LYS A 265 -11.92 28.35 18.38
CA LYS A 265 -12.58 29.20 17.37
C LYS A 265 -12.80 30.60 17.89
N LYS A 266 -13.46 30.70 19.03
CA LYS A 266 -13.81 31.99 19.65
C LYS A 266 -12.57 32.85 19.94
N ASP A 267 -11.51 32.21 20.48
CA ASP A 267 -10.25 32.87 20.75
C ASP A 267 -9.62 33.43 19.46
N VAL A 268 -9.66 32.67 18.37
CA VAL A 268 -9.05 33.05 17.09
C VAL A 268 -9.88 34.11 16.35
N GLU A 269 -11.20 34.03 16.42
CA GLU A 269 -12.08 35.06 15.85
C GLU A 269 -11.89 36.40 16.51
N SER A 270 -11.43 36.43 17.75
CA SER A 270 -11.11 37.67 18.49
C SER A 270 -9.78 38.29 18.08
N LEU A 271 -8.93 37.60 17.29
CA LEU A 271 -7.60 38.13 16.93
C LEU A 271 -7.69 39.01 15.67
N PRO A 272 -7.36 40.29 15.76
CA PRO A 272 -7.32 41.18 14.60
C PRO A 272 -6.16 40.79 13.67
N GLY A 273 -6.43 40.77 12.35
CA GLY A 273 -5.37 40.64 11.34
C GLY A 273 -4.83 39.24 11.10
N LEU A 274 -5.62 38.17 11.35
CA LEU A 274 -5.24 36.82 10.95
C LEU A 274 -4.95 36.80 9.46
N ALA A 275 -3.76 36.33 9.08
CA ALA A 275 -3.40 36.13 7.69
C ALA A 275 -4.41 35.16 7.02
N ASP A 276 -4.69 35.37 5.73
CA ASP A 276 -5.71 34.59 5.00
C ASP A 276 -5.44 33.07 5.06
N SER A 277 -4.17 32.66 5.16
CA SER A 277 -3.80 31.27 5.40
C SER A 277 -4.33 30.71 6.74
N LEU A 278 -4.34 31.53 7.80
CA LEU A 278 -4.89 31.11 9.09
C LEU A 278 -6.41 31.15 9.11
N ARG A 279 -7.05 32.02 8.34
CA ARG A 279 -8.50 31.98 8.16
C ARG A 279 -8.95 30.70 7.48
N LEU A 280 -8.27 30.31 6.41
CA LEU A 280 -8.52 29.02 5.73
C LEU A 280 -8.42 27.85 6.71
N HIS A 281 -7.38 27.84 7.55
CA HIS A 281 -7.19 26.82 8.59
C HIS A 281 -8.29 26.84 9.64
N ARG A 282 -8.67 28.03 10.09
CA ARG A 282 -9.80 28.22 11.00
C ARG A 282 -11.08 27.62 10.42
N ASP A 283 -11.41 28.01 9.20
CA ASP A 283 -12.67 27.61 8.55
C ASP A 283 -12.71 26.10 8.32
N ILE A 284 -11.56 25.48 8.00
CA ILE A 284 -11.41 24.04 7.94
C ILE A 284 -11.61 23.38 9.30
N CYS A 285 -10.93 23.88 10.34
CA CYS A 285 -11.08 23.31 11.69
C CYS A 285 -12.52 23.42 12.18
N LEU A 286 -13.22 24.48 11.79
CA LEU A 286 -14.61 24.73 12.15
C LEU A 286 -15.57 23.81 11.39
N ALA A 287 -15.38 23.68 10.09
CA ALA A 287 -16.09 22.73 9.29
C ALA A 287 -15.91 21.32 9.85
N LEU A 288 -14.68 20.93 10.15
CA LEU A 288 -14.35 19.62 10.69
C LEU A 288 -14.88 19.39 12.12
N GLY A 289 -14.92 20.41 12.96
CA GLY A 289 -15.40 20.33 14.35
C GLY A 289 -16.91 20.32 14.50
N GLY A 290 -17.66 20.90 13.52
CA GLY A 290 -19.12 20.91 13.48
C GLY A 290 -19.76 19.65 12.93
N LEU A 291 -18.98 18.75 12.33
CA LEU A 291 -19.42 17.79 11.31
C LEU A 291 -19.51 16.34 11.77
N ASP A 292 -19.69 16.05 13.04
CA ASP A 292 -19.84 14.65 13.50
C ASP A 292 -20.95 13.86 12.76
N GLU A 293 -21.83 14.53 12.00
CA GLU A 293 -22.97 13.89 11.37
C GLU A 293 -23.19 14.23 9.88
N ASN A 294 -22.42 15.15 9.29
CA ASN A 294 -22.67 15.58 7.91
C ASN A 294 -21.38 15.70 7.08
N MET A 295 -20.93 14.57 6.52
CA MET A 295 -19.78 14.56 5.62
C MET A 295 -19.98 15.33 4.32
N GLY A 296 -21.22 15.73 4.03
CA GLY A 296 -21.54 16.57 2.87
C GLY A 296 -20.81 17.91 2.88
N GLU A 297 -20.65 18.55 4.05
CA GLU A 297 -19.91 19.81 4.18
C GLU A 297 -18.39 19.62 4.01
N VAL A 298 -17.83 18.48 4.47
CA VAL A 298 -16.43 18.15 4.21
C VAL A 298 -16.18 17.93 2.72
N LEU A 299 -17.08 17.23 2.05
CA LEU A 299 -17.02 17.04 0.60
C LEU A 299 -17.18 18.36 -0.16
N GLN A 300 -18.06 19.24 0.30
CA GLN A 300 -18.21 20.59 -0.26
C GLN A 300 -16.93 21.39 -0.07
N PHE A 301 -16.33 21.36 1.12
CA PHE A 301 -15.04 22.00 1.38
C PHE A 301 -13.94 21.47 0.46
N LEU A 302 -13.81 20.15 0.29
CA LEU A 302 -12.82 19.53 -0.60
C LEU A 302 -13.08 19.90 -2.08
N ARG A 303 -14.35 20.14 -2.45
CA ARG A 303 -14.74 20.54 -3.80
C ARG A 303 -14.48 22.00 -4.12
N GLU A 304 -14.68 22.89 -3.16
CA GLU A 304 -14.65 24.34 -3.37
C GLU A 304 -13.27 24.96 -3.22
N ASN A 305 -12.36 24.31 -2.47
CA ASN A 305 -11.02 24.84 -2.23
C ASN A 305 -9.99 24.27 -3.21
N GLU A 306 -9.04 25.13 -3.60
CA GLU A 306 -7.84 24.73 -4.33
C GLU A 306 -6.72 24.46 -3.31
N PHE A 307 -6.08 23.30 -3.46
CA PHE A 307 -5.00 22.86 -2.58
C PHE A 307 -3.68 22.91 -3.34
N GLY A 308 -2.70 23.66 -2.78
CA GLY A 308 -1.32 23.64 -3.27
C GLY A 308 -0.54 22.41 -2.78
N ASP A 309 0.74 22.37 -3.16
CA ASP A 309 1.67 21.31 -2.72
C ASP A 309 2.43 21.72 -1.42
N ASP A 310 2.04 22.82 -0.79
CA ASP A 310 2.61 23.23 0.50
C ASP A 310 2.13 22.29 1.63
N PHE A 311 2.90 22.29 2.73
CA PHE A 311 2.61 21.42 3.88
C PHE A 311 1.19 21.60 4.43
N HIS A 312 0.67 22.82 4.45
CA HIS A 312 -0.63 23.14 5.03
C HIS A 312 -1.76 22.63 4.15
N SER A 313 -1.70 22.91 2.85
CA SER A 313 -2.66 22.40 1.87
C SER A 313 -2.70 20.88 1.86
N THR A 314 -1.53 20.23 1.83
CA THR A 314 -1.41 18.76 1.89
C THR A 314 -2.00 18.18 3.17
N TYR A 315 -1.75 18.81 4.31
CA TYR A 315 -2.28 18.36 5.58
C TYR A 315 -3.81 18.43 5.65
N PHE A 316 -4.42 19.57 5.28
CA PHE A 316 -5.87 19.74 5.36
C PHE A 316 -6.62 18.89 4.36
N ARG A 317 -6.10 18.78 3.17
CA ARG A 317 -6.60 17.84 2.15
C ARG A 317 -6.64 16.42 2.70
N SER A 318 -5.53 15.96 3.28
CA SER A 318 -5.44 14.62 3.88
C SER A 318 -6.39 14.43 5.05
N MET A 319 -6.63 15.47 5.86
CA MET A 319 -7.58 15.42 6.96
C MET A 319 -9.01 15.30 6.46
N GLY A 320 -9.43 16.13 5.50
CA GLY A 320 -10.76 16.04 4.89
C GLY A 320 -11.02 14.66 4.28
N VAL A 321 -10.05 14.12 3.54
CA VAL A 321 -10.12 12.76 2.99
C VAL A 321 -10.30 11.72 4.10
N ARG A 322 -9.48 11.76 5.17
CA ARG A 322 -9.61 10.81 6.29
C ARG A 322 -10.94 10.89 7.01
N MET A 323 -11.52 12.08 7.14
CA MET A 323 -12.83 12.22 7.78
C MET A 323 -13.91 11.50 7.01
N VAL A 324 -13.99 11.73 5.68
CA VAL A 324 -14.95 11.03 4.84
C VAL A 324 -14.72 9.52 4.83
N LEU A 325 -13.45 9.07 4.82
CA LEU A 325 -13.13 7.65 4.90
C LEU A 325 -13.62 7.00 6.20
N ASN A 326 -13.45 7.68 7.33
CA ASN A 326 -13.74 7.11 8.65
C ASN A 326 -15.22 7.21 9.03
N ASN A 327 -15.93 8.24 8.58
CA ASN A 327 -17.27 8.57 9.05
C ASN A 327 -18.32 8.65 7.93
N GLY A 328 -17.89 8.70 6.66
CA GLY A 328 -18.77 8.83 5.51
C GLY A 328 -19.52 7.54 5.16
N THR A 329 -20.72 7.70 4.66
CA THR A 329 -21.47 6.64 4.00
C THR A 329 -20.81 6.21 2.70
N GLU A 330 -21.16 5.03 2.18
CA GLU A 330 -20.66 4.54 0.88
C GLU A 330 -20.87 5.58 -0.25
N LYS A 331 -22.01 6.25 -0.25
CA LYS A 331 -22.32 7.32 -1.24
C LYS A 331 -21.38 8.51 -1.11
N GLU A 332 -21.03 8.90 0.11
CA GLU A 332 -20.10 10.01 0.36
C GLU A 332 -18.67 9.62 0.01
N LYS A 333 -18.26 8.39 0.23
CA LYS A 333 -16.96 7.85 -0.23
C LYS A 333 -16.89 7.80 -1.77
N GLU A 334 -17.98 7.45 -2.46
CA GLU A 334 -18.07 7.54 -3.93
C GLU A 334 -17.92 9.00 -4.42
N GLN A 335 -18.56 9.94 -3.74
CA GLN A 335 -18.41 11.37 -4.04
C GLN A 335 -16.97 11.85 -3.79
N LEU A 336 -16.31 11.34 -2.74
CA LEU A 336 -14.91 11.63 -2.47
C LEU A 336 -14.01 11.13 -3.60
N LEU A 337 -14.23 9.90 -4.08
CA LEU A 337 -13.49 9.36 -5.23
C LEU A 337 -13.67 10.19 -6.50
N SER A 338 -14.86 10.74 -6.72
CA SER A 338 -15.10 11.64 -7.87
C SER A 338 -14.30 12.94 -7.83
N LEU A 339 -13.75 13.29 -6.66
CA LEU A 339 -12.86 14.44 -6.48
C LEU A 339 -11.38 14.10 -6.58
N LYS A 340 -11.02 12.83 -6.81
CA LYS A 340 -9.63 12.34 -6.76
C LYS A 340 -8.67 13.18 -7.61
N ASP A 341 -9.02 13.45 -8.87
CA ASP A 341 -8.17 14.21 -9.78
C ASP A 341 -7.98 15.67 -9.35
N ARG A 342 -8.94 16.21 -8.60
CA ARG A 342 -8.90 17.58 -8.09
C ARG A 342 -8.11 17.71 -6.80
N ILE A 343 -8.30 16.77 -5.87
CA ILE A 343 -7.73 16.82 -4.53
C ILE A 343 -6.49 15.94 -4.34
N GLY A 344 -6.17 15.08 -5.31
CA GLY A 344 -4.92 14.32 -5.36
C GLY A 344 -3.74 15.25 -5.59
N GLY A 345 -2.70 15.18 -4.75
CA GLY A 345 -1.46 15.92 -4.94
C GLY A 345 -0.59 15.32 -6.03
N LYS A 346 0.32 16.13 -6.58
CA LYS A 346 1.26 15.69 -7.63
C LYS A 346 2.55 15.07 -7.07
N GLY A 347 2.71 15.01 -5.75
CA GLY A 347 3.92 14.51 -5.08
C GLY A 347 3.87 13.00 -4.84
N GLU A 348 5.00 12.33 -5.03
CA GLU A 348 5.19 10.87 -4.82
C GLU A 348 4.84 10.38 -3.39
N PHE A 349 4.74 11.30 -2.43
CA PHE A 349 4.46 11.04 -1.01
C PHE A 349 3.27 11.83 -0.46
N ASP A 350 2.27 12.14 -1.30
CA ASP A 350 1.08 12.84 -0.82
C ASP A 350 0.14 11.88 -0.05
N PRO A 351 -0.09 12.12 1.27
CA PRO A 351 -0.94 11.24 2.07
C PRO A 351 -2.40 11.18 1.61
N ALA A 352 -2.93 12.24 1.00
CA ALA A 352 -4.30 12.26 0.48
C ALA A 352 -4.42 11.36 -0.75
N SER A 353 -3.47 11.45 -1.68
CA SER A 353 -3.42 10.60 -2.87
C SER A 353 -3.33 9.12 -2.51
N ASN A 354 -2.45 8.76 -1.57
CA ASN A 354 -2.33 7.37 -1.11
C ASN A 354 -3.64 6.83 -0.51
N LEU A 355 -4.34 7.64 0.29
CA LEU A 355 -5.63 7.27 0.87
C LEU A 355 -6.73 7.12 -0.20
N LEU A 356 -6.73 7.98 -1.20
CA LEU A 356 -7.66 7.91 -2.32
C LEU A 356 -7.37 6.72 -3.23
N ASP A 357 -6.11 6.37 -3.43
CA ASP A 357 -5.70 5.17 -4.18
C ASP A 357 -6.10 3.88 -3.44
N GLU A 358 -5.99 3.85 -2.12
CA GLU A 358 -6.48 2.74 -1.30
C GLU A 358 -8.02 2.63 -1.38
N LEU A 359 -8.73 3.75 -1.28
CA LEU A 359 -10.18 3.79 -1.44
C LEU A 359 -10.62 3.36 -2.84
N GLU A 360 -9.94 3.81 -3.88
CA GLU A 360 -10.22 3.40 -5.26
C GLU A 360 -10.04 1.89 -5.44
N LYS A 361 -8.99 1.31 -4.88
CA LYS A 361 -8.78 -0.14 -4.88
C LYS A 361 -9.88 -0.86 -4.10
N GLU A 362 -10.29 -0.34 -2.95
CA GLU A 362 -11.40 -0.89 -2.17
C GLU A 362 -12.72 -0.83 -2.96
N PHE A 363 -12.99 0.28 -3.63
CA PHE A 363 -14.20 0.48 -4.44
C PHE A 363 -14.15 -0.24 -5.79
N ALA A 364 -12.95 -0.54 -6.28
CA ALA A 364 -12.75 -1.35 -7.46
C ALA A 364 -13.13 -2.82 -7.24
N GLN A 365 -12.91 -3.32 -6.05
CA GLN A 365 -13.22 -4.70 -5.67
C GLN A 365 -14.71 -4.94 -5.50
N VAL A 366 -15.11 -6.21 -5.46
CA VAL A 366 -16.46 -6.58 -5.02
C VAL A 366 -16.64 -6.20 -3.55
N ARG A 367 -17.60 -5.32 -3.27
CA ARG A 367 -17.87 -4.81 -1.92
C ARG A 367 -18.75 -5.74 -1.12
N PHE A 368 -18.14 -6.63 -0.34
CA PHE A 368 -18.87 -7.55 0.51
C PHE A 368 -19.31 -6.89 1.82
N ARG A 369 -20.61 -7.00 2.12
CA ARG A 369 -21.18 -6.56 3.39
C ARG A 369 -21.25 -7.71 4.38
N ASP A 370 -20.84 -7.46 5.62
CA ASP A 370 -20.94 -8.44 6.71
C ASP A 370 -22.30 -8.32 7.40
N MET A 371 -23.23 -9.16 7.02
CA MET A 371 -24.58 -9.21 7.59
C MET A 371 -25.21 -10.61 7.46
N PRO A 372 -26.18 -10.95 8.32
CA PRO A 372 -26.95 -12.19 8.17
C PRO A 372 -27.74 -12.22 6.86
N PHE A 373 -27.95 -13.42 6.31
CA PHE A 373 -28.64 -13.59 5.02
C PHE A 373 -30.07 -13.02 4.99
N GLU A 374 -30.82 -13.15 6.06
CA GLU A 374 -32.18 -12.58 6.20
C GLU A 374 -32.13 -11.04 6.13
N GLN A 375 -31.15 -10.42 6.74
CA GLN A 375 -30.97 -8.97 6.67
C GLN A 375 -30.55 -8.54 5.25
N ALA A 376 -29.70 -9.33 4.57
CA ALA A 376 -29.33 -9.09 3.19
C ALA A 376 -30.56 -9.12 2.25
N LEU A 377 -31.49 -10.06 2.46
CA LEU A 377 -32.76 -10.11 1.70
C LEU A 377 -33.61 -8.87 1.93
N GLN A 378 -33.77 -8.45 3.18
CA GLN A 378 -34.55 -7.24 3.51
C GLN A 378 -33.94 -5.99 2.88
N GLN A 379 -32.63 -5.84 2.98
CA GLN A 379 -31.93 -4.69 2.44
C GLN A 379 -31.95 -4.67 0.90
N ALA A 380 -31.72 -5.82 0.26
CA ALA A 380 -31.79 -5.95 -1.19
C ALA A 380 -33.19 -5.59 -1.72
N LYS A 381 -34.23 -5.97 -0.99
CA LYS A 381 -35.61 -5.57 -1.31
C LYS A 381 -35.83 -4.07 -1.18
N ALA A 382 -35.28 -3.44 -0.13
CA ALA A 382 -35.37 -1.99 0.08
C ALA A 382 -34.59 -1.20 -0.98
N GLU A 383 -33.41 -1.71 -1.38
CA GLU A 383 -32.55 -1.09 -2.40
C GLU A 383 -32.93 -1.47 -3.84
N ASN A 384 -33.88 -2.38 -4.04
CA ASN A 384 -34.25 -2.98 -5.34
C ASN A 384 -33.03 -3.55 -6.09
N LYS A 385 -32.17 -4.27 -5.37
CA LYS A 385 -30.96 -4.90 -5.91
C LYS A 385 -31.04 -6.41 -5.85
N LEU A 386 -30.31 -7.08 -6.74
CA LEU A 386 -30.02 -8.51 -6.61
C LEU A 386 -29.08 -8.73 -5.42
N ILE A 387 -28.98 -9.98 -4.96
CA ILE A 387 -28.00 -10.37 -3.97
C ILE A 387 -26.97 -11.29 -4.64
N PHE A 388 -25.71 -10.89 -4.59
CA PHE A 388 -24.59 -11.77 -4.96
C PHE A 388 -24.03 -12.39 -3.71
N VAL A 389 -24.02 -13.73 -3.65
CA VAL A 389 -23.56 -14.51 -2.50
C VAL A 389 -22.33 -15.32 -2.90
N ASP A 390 -21.20 -15.09 -2.27
CA ASP A 390 -20.02 -15.97 -2.33
C ASP A 390 -20.11 -17.02 -1.21
N CYS A 391 -20.38 -18.27 -1.59
CA CYS A 391 -20.39 -19.41 -0.69
C CYS A 391 -19.03 -20.09 -0.72
N TYR A 392 -18.25 -19.94 0.34
CA TYR A 392 -16.89 -20.44 0.46
C TYR A 392 -16.68 -21.32 1.70
N THR A 393 -15.48 -21.93 1.81
CA THR A 393 -14.96 -22.53 3.05
C THR A 393 -13.50 -22.11 3.25
N THR A 394 -13.04 -22.12 4.50
CA THR A 394 -11.69 -21.62 4.85
C THR A 394 -10.54 -22.48 4.30
N TRP A 395 -10.79 -23.77 4.06
CA TRP A 395 -9.84 -24.74 3.50
C TRP A 395 -9.85 -24.84 1.98
N CYS A 396 -10.78 -24.18 1.30
CA CYS A 396 -10.98 -24.26 -0.15
C CYS A 396 -9.92 -23.45 -0.92
N GLY A 397 -9.00 -24.13 -1.60
CA GLY A 397 -7.99 -23.50 -2.44
C GLY A 397 -8.57 -22.66 -3.58
N PRO A 398 -9.50 -23.20 -4.43
CA PRO A 398 -10.16 -22.43 -5.48
C PRO A 398 -10.93 -21.20 -4.98
N CYS A 399 -11.49 -21.23 -3.75
CA CYS A 399 -12.15 -20.06 -3.16
C CYS A 399 -11.13 -18.95 -2.83
N LYS A 400 -9.96 -19.33 -2.31
CA LYS A 400 -8.87 -18.38 -2.06
C LYS A 400 -8.37 -17.74 -3.36
N PHE A 401 -8.28 -18.53 -4.43
CA PHE A 401 -7.93 -18.01 -5.75
C PHE A 401 -8.93 -16.94 -6.21
N MET A 402 -10.24 -17.24 -6.18
CA MET A 402 -11.29 -16.29 -6.56
C MET A 402 -11.24 -15.02 -5.71
N ALA A 403 -11.09 -15.18 -4.39
CA ALA A 403 -11.02 -14.04 -3.46
C ALA A 403 -9.80 -13.14 -3.67
N ALA A 404 -8.66 -13.71 -4.07
CA ALA A 404 -7.41 -12.96 -4.22
C ALA A 404 -7.18 -12.38 -5.62
N ASN A 405 -7.70 -13.04 -6.69
CA ASN A 405 -7.34 -12.71 -8.07
C ASN A 405 -8.51 -12.30 -8.96
N VAL A 406 -9.75 -12.61 -8.57
CA VAL A 406 -10.92 -12.34 -9.41
C VAL A 406 -11.87 -11.35 -8.76
N LEU A 407 -12.26 -11.55 -7.50
CA LEU A 407 -13.20 -10.68 -6.79
C LEU A 407 -12.55 -9.34 -6.37
N THR A 408 -11.25 -9.22 -6.48
CA THR A 408 -10.48 -7.98 -6.28
C THR A 408 -10.34 -7.15 -7.55
N GLU A 409 -10.70 -7.71 -8.70
CA GLU A 409 -10.58 -7.02 -9.98
C GLU A 409 -11.66 -5.96 -10.17
N LYS A 410 -11.23 -4.75 -10.62
CA LYS A 410 -12.12 -3.63 -10.89
C LYS A 410 -13.24 -3.98 -11.88
N SER A 411 -12.93 -4.74 -12.91
CA SER A 411 -13.87 -5.16 -13.93
C SER A 411 -15.03 -6.03 -13.39
N VAL A 412 -14.78 -6.76 -12.29
CA VAL A 412 -15.79 -7.56 -11.59
C VAL A 412 -16.59 -6.70 -10.63
N GLY A 413 -15.91 -5.82 -9.88
CA GLY A 413 -16.55 -4.86 -8.98
C GLY A 413 -17.50 -3.91 -9.71
N ASP A 414 -17.07 -3.36 -10.86
CA ASP A 414 -17.87 -2.47 -11.71
C ASP A 414 -19.20 -3.14 -12.21
N ILE A 415 -19.18 -4.47 -12.38
CA ILE A 415 -20.38 -5.22 -12.80
C ILE A 415 -21.30 -5.49 -11.61
N LEU A 416 -20.77 -5.92 -10.47
CA LEU A 416 -21.57 -6.39 -9.35
C LEU A 416 -22.07 -5.26 -8.44
N ASN A 417 -21.20 -4.32 -8.05
CA ASN A 417 -21.50 -3.31 -7.03
C ASN A 417 -22.71 -2.42 -7.35
N PRO A 418 -22.94 -1.99 -8.63
CA PRO A 418 -24.11 -1.17 -8.95
C PRO A 418 -25.44 -1.90 -8.79
N VAL A 419 -25.48 -3.20 -9.12
CA VAL A 419 -26.72 -3.96 -9.28
C VAL A 419 -26.98 -5.01 -8.20
N CYS A 420 -25.92 -5.35 -7.42
CA CYS A 420 -26.00 -6.37 -6.39
C CYS A 420 -25.66 -5.80 -5.00
N LEU A 421 -26.31 -6.33 -3.98
CA LEU A 421 -25.83 -6.34 -2.62
C LEU A 421 -24.96 -7.62 -2.47
N CYS A 422 -23.65 -7.45 -2.28
CA CYS A 422 -22.71 -8.56 -2.23
C CYS A 422 -22.49 -8.99 -0.78
N VAL A 423 -22.58 -10.30 -0.52
CA VAL A 423 -22.30 -10.93 0.78
C VAL A 423 -21.48 -12.20 0.59
N LYS A 424 -20.68 -12.58 1.56
CA LYS A 424 -19.89 -13.82 1.55
C LYS A 424 -20.12 -14.64 2.80
N TYR A 425 -20.26 -15.95 2.64
CA TYR A 425 -20.61 -16.82 3.75
C TYR A 425 -19.70 -18.04 3.81
N ASP A 426 -19.16 -18.26 5.00
CA ASP A 426 -18.41 -19.48 5.31
C ASP A 426 -19.39 -20.64 5.55
N MET A 427 -19.43 -21.56 4.59
CA MET A 427 -20.37 -22.67 4.57
C MET A 427 -20.02 -23.81 5.56
N ASP A 428 -18.91 -23.70 6.30
CA ASP A 428 -18.65 -24.61 7.42
C ASP A 428 -19.53 -24.25 8.63
N LYS A 429 -20.08 -23.03 8.69
CA LYS A 429 -21.02 -22.61 9.74
C LYS A 429 -22.40 -23.22 9.51
N LYS A 430 -22.92 -23.94 10.54
CA LYS A 430 -24.14 -24.74 10.44
C LYS A 430 -25.41 -23.93 10.15
N ASP A 431 -25.53 -22.75 10.71
CA ASP A 431 -26.63 -21.82 10.53
C ASP A 431 -26.72 -21.32 9.06
N LEU A 432 -25.60 -20.95 8.47
CA LEU A 432 -25.51 -20.52 7.06
C LEU A 432 -25.80 -21.68 6.10
N LYS A 433 -25.28 -22.86 6.41
CA LYS A 433 -25.57 -24.06 5.63
C LYS A 433 -27.07 -24.38 5.60
N THR A 434 -27.77 -24.14 6.71
CA THR A 434 -29.22 -24.31 6.80
C THR A 434 -29.96 -23.22 6.03
N ALA A 435 -29.59 -21.95 6.21
CA ALA A 435 -30.23 -20.82 5.52
C ALA A 435 -30.13 -20.91 4.00
N LEU A 436 -29.02 -21.42 3.47
CA LEU A 436 -28.75 -21.53 2.03
C LEU A 436 -29.03 -22.92 1.45
N ALA A 437 -29.52 -23.86 2.24
CA ALA A 437 -29.77 -25.25 1.80
C ALA A 437 -30.70 -25.34 0.58
N LYS A 438 -31.72 -24.49 0.50
CA LYS A 438 -32.66 -24.43 -0.63
C LYS A 438 -32.02 -24.15 -1.99
N TYR A 439 -30.82 -23.52 -2.02
CA TYR A 439 -30.11 -23.22 -3.25
C TYR A 439 -29.18 -24.34 -3.71
N GLY A 440 -29.09 -25.44 -2.97
CA GLY A 440 -28.35 -26.64 -3.36
C GLY A 440 -26.86 -26.42 -3.51
N VAL A 441 -26.23 -25.72 -2.57
CA VAL A 441 -24.77 -25.52 -2.53
C VAL A 441 -24.09 -26.81 -2.09
N ARG A 442 -23.31 -27.45 -2.99
CA ARG A 442 -22.67 -28.77 -2.77
C ARG A 442 -21.16 -28.77 -3.03
N ALA A 443 -20.63 -27.74 -3.67
CA ALA A 443 -19.22 -27.60 -4.02
C ALA A 443 -18.78 -26.15 -3.79
N PHE A 444 -17.47 -25.88 -3.71
CA PHE A 444 -16.94 -24.55 -3.41
C PHE A 444 -15.81 -24.17 -4.37
N PRO A 445 -15.75 -22.89 -4.76
CA PRO A 445 -16.72 -21.83 -4.46
C PRO A 445 -18.06 -22.05 -5.19
N THR A 446 -19.14 -21.53 -4.62
CA THR A 446 -20.42 -21.38 -5.30
C THR A 446 -20.88 -19.95 -5.18
N PHE A 447 -21.17 -19.32 -6.31
CA PHE A 447 -21.72 -17.97 -6.38
C PHE A 447 -23.21 -18.04 -6.73
N LEU A 448 -24.04 -17.39 -5.90
CA LEU A 448 -25.48 -17.33 -6.11
C LEU A 448 -25.88 -15.91 -6.47
N ILE A 449 -26.73 -15.74 -7.47
CA ILE A 449 -27.44 -14.50 -7.77
C ILE A 449 -28.88 -14.74 -7.38
N ILE A 450 -29.35 -14.00 -6.38
CA ILE A 450 -30.67 -14.19 -5.75
C ILE A 450 -31.48 -12.91 -5.93
N ARG A 451 -32.76 -13.07 -6.27
CA ARG A 451 -33.70 -11.93 -6.37
C ARG A 451 -34.10 -11.41 -5.01
N PRO A 452 -34.59 -10.17 -4.92
CA PRO A 452 -35.06 -9.58 -3.66
C PRO A 452 -36.19 -10.37 -2.96
N ASP A 453 -36.92 -11.21 -3.69
CA ASP A 453 -37.94 -12.11 -3.16
C ASP A 453 -37.39 -13.44 -2.60
N GLY A 454 -36.06 -13.61 -2.67
CA GLY A 454 -35.36 -14.83 -2.23
C GLY A 454 -35.39 -15.97 -3.23
N SER A 455 -35.90 -15.80 -4.46
CA SER A 455 -35.80 -16.80 -5.53
C SER A 455 -34.42 -16.81 -6.17
N LEU A 456 -33.93 -18.00 -6.55
CA LEU A 456 -32.66 -18.13 -7.26
C LEU A 456 -32.80 -17.59 -8.69
N GLN A 457 -31.94 -16.65 -9.07
CA GLN A 457 -31.82 -16.19 -10.45
C GLN A 457 -30.78 -16.99 -11.22
N HIS A 458 -29.58 -17.14 -10.65
CA HIS A 458 -28.48 -17.85 -11.31
C HIS A 458 -27.53 -18.47 -10.27
N LYS A 459 -26.77 -19.49 -10.71
CA LYS A 459 -25.78 -20.19 -9.89
C LYS A 459 -24.54 -20.51 -10.71
N ILE A 460 -23.37 -20.16 -10.18
CA ILE A 460 -22.05 -20.45 -10.77
C ILE A 460 -21.26 -21.25 -9.77
N VAL A 461 -20.71 -22.40 -10.18
CA VAL A 461 -19.94 -23.31 -9.31
C VAL A 461 -18.53 -23.46 -9.86
N GLY A 462 -17.53 -23.32 -8.98
CA GLY A 462 -16.12 -23.46 -9.30
C GLY A 462 -15.40 -22.14 -9.53
N SER A 463 -14.08 -22.22 -9.67
CA SER A 463 -13.22 -21.08 -9.99
C SER A 463 -13.04 -20.94 -11.51
N SER A 464 -12.80 -19.71 -11.95
CA SER A 464 -12.41 -19.37 -13.33
C SER A 464 -11.54 -18.12 -13.33
N GLU A 465 -10.83 -17.88 -14.42
CA GLU A 465 -10.11 -16.62 -14.64
C GLU A 465 -11.11 -15.46 -14.77
N THR A 466 -10.63 -14.23 -14.63
CA THR A 466 -11.48 -13.02 -14.55
C THR A 466 -12.40 -12.86 -15.76
N GLU A 467 -11.87 -13.03 -16.98
CA GLU A 467 -12.62 -12.86 -18.22
C GLU A 467 -13.78 -13.85 -18.31
N ASP A 468 -13.52 -15.13 -18.02
CA ASP A 468 -14.53 -16.19 -18.01
C ASP A 468 -15.59 -15.94 -16.93
N PHE A 469 -15.17 -15.48 -15.76
CA PHE A 469 -16.09 -15.16 -14.68
C PHE A 469 -17.02 -14.01 -15.04
N ILE A 470 -16.50 -12.98 -15.71
CA ILE A 470 -17.28 -11.84 -16.22
C ILE A 470 -18.37 -12.30 -17.21
N VAL A 471 -18.03 -13.23 -18.11
CA VAL A 471 -19.02 -13.78 -19.05
C VAL A 471 -20.17 -14.46 -18.30
N LYS A 472 -19.85 -15.31 -17.32
CA LYS A 472 -20.85 -16.02 -16.48
C LYS A 472 -21.68 -15.05 -15.64
N LEU A 473 -21.06 -13.99 -15.08
CA LEU A 473 -21.78 -12.94 -14.34
C LEU A 473 -22.77 -12.20 -15.23
N LYS A 474 -22.34 -11.77 -16.43
CA LYS A 474 -23.23 -11.07 -17.38
C LYS A 474 -24.41 -11.93 -17.78
N GLN A 475 -24.19 -13.23 -18.03
CA GLN A 475 -25.27 -14.17 -18.27
C GLN A 475 -26.22 -14.26 -17.07
N GLY A 476 -25.67 -14.39 -15.86
CA GLY A 476 -26.48 -14.55 -14.64
C GLY A 476 -27.25 -13.30 -14.21
N LEU A 477 -26.71 -12.11 -14.50
CA LEU A 477 -27.35 -10.84 -14.18
C LEU A 477 -28.46 -10.44 -15.16
N SER A 478 -28.43 -10.98 -16.36
CA SER A 478 -29.45 -10.71 -17.39
C SER A 478 -30.74 -11.51 -17.13
N GLU A 479 -31.88 -10.83 -17.12
CA GLU A 479 -33.17 -11.49 -16.92
C GLU A 479 -33.53 -12.50 -18.01
N LYS A 480 -32.96 -12.36 -19.22
CA LYS A 480 -33.29 -13.20 -20.39
C LYS A 480 -32.31 -14.35 -20.62
N THR A 481 -31.15 -14.34 -19.96
CA THR A 481 -30.12 -15.35 -20.11
C THR A 481 -29.76 -16.07 -18.80
N CYS A 482 -30.33 -15.65 -17.66
CA CYS A 482 -30.10 -16.31 -16.37
C CYS A 482 -30.70 -17.72 -16.33
N LEU A 483 -30.12 -18.57 -15.48
CA LEU A 483 -30.49 -19.99 -15.34
C LEU A 483 -31.99 -20.18 -15.13
N SER A 484 -32.63 -19.42 -14.23
CA SER A 484 -34.04 -19.62 -13.91
C SER A 484 -34.98 -19.25 -15.07
N TYR A 485 -34.66 -18.19 -15.83
CA TYR A 485 -35.43 -17.84 -17.02
C TYR A 485 -35.31 -18.90 -18.10
N LEU A 486 -34.10 -19.33 -18.43
CA LEU A 486 -33.83 -20.32 -19.47
C LEU A 486 -34.43 -21.68 -19.11
N GLN A 487 -34.39 -22.06 -17.83
CA GLN A 487 -35.03 -23.26 -17.32
C GLN A 487 -36.55 -23.25 -17.57
N ASN A 488 -37.19 -22.10 -17.31
CA ASN A 488 -38.60 -21.93 -17.56
C ASN A 488 -38.94 -22.04 -19.07
N GLN A 489 -38.13 -21.43 -19.94
CA GLN A 489 -38.28 -21.49 -21.38
C GLN A 489 -38.06 -22.94 -21.91
N TYR A 490 -37.05 -23.62 -21.39
CA TYR A 490 -36.77 -25.02 -21.73
C TYR A 490 -37.91 -25.93 -21.31
N ASN A 491 -38.41 -25.81 -20.08
CA ASN A 491 -39.53 -26.61 -19.60
C ASN A 491 -40.85 -26.35 -20.38
N ALA A 492 -41.00 -25.17 -20.94
CA ALA A 492 -42.13 -24.81 -21.79
C ALA A 492 -41.94 -25.20 -23.26
N GLY A 493 -40.81 -25.79 -23.64
CA GLY A 493 -40.47 -26.13 -25.02
C GLY A 493 -40.31 -24.94 -25.96
N LYS A 494 -39.94 -23.75 -25.42
CA LYS A 494 -39.87 -22.48 -26.15
C LYS A 494 -38.46 -22.00 -26.48
N CYS A 495 -37.43 -22.74 -26.11
CA CYS A 495 -36.05 -22.36 -26.40
C CYS A 495 -35.74 -22.48 -27.90
N ASN A 496 -35.22 -21.41 -28.48
CA ASN A 496 -34.54 -21.49 -29.77
C ASN A 496 -33.08 -22.01 -29.58
N LYS A 497 -32.33 -22.20 -30.68
CA LYS A 497 -30.96 -22.75 -30.63
C LYS A 497 -30.00 -21.93 -29.78
N GLU A 498 -30.06 -20.60 -29.81
CA GLU A 498 -29.22 -19.71 -28.98
C GLU A 498 -29.57 -19.84 -27.50
N GLN A 499 -30.86 -19.85 -27.18
CA GLN A 499 -31.31 -20.04 -25.80
C GLN A 499 -30.99 -21.43 -25.27
N MET A 500 -30.99 -22.45 -26.14
CA MET A 500 -30.54 -23.80 -25.76
C MET A 500 -29.05 -23.83 -25.45
N LEU A 501 -28.22 -23.09 -26.21
CA LEU A 501 -26.79 -22.93 -25.93
C LEU A 501 -26.56 -22.21 -24.59
N ASP A 502 -27.23 -21.08 -24.39
CA ASP A 502 -27.15 -20.32 -23.14
C ASP A 502 -27.61 -21.17 -21.94
N TYR A 503 -28.67 -21.94 -22.11
CA TYR A 503 -29.17 -22.81 -21.05
C TYR A 503 -28.20 -23.94 -20.73
N TRP A 504 -27.62 -24.57 -21.76
CA TRP A 504 -26.61 -25.60 -21.60
C TRP A 504 -25.38 -25.06 -20.82
N LEU A 505 -24.89 -23.86 -21.15
CA LEU A 505 -23.79 -23.20 -20.44
C LEU A 505 -24.16 -22.93 -18.98
N ALA A 506 -25.33 -22.35 -18.74
CA ALA A 506 -25.80 -22.02 -17.38
C ALA A 506 -26.01 -23.28 -16.51
N VAL A 507 -26.51 -24.38 -17.08
CA VAL A 507 -26.64 -25.65 -16.38
C VAL A 507 -25.26 -26.26 -16.08
N GLY A 508 -24.32 -26.16 -17.00
CA GLY A 508 -22.93 -26.58 -16.81
C GLY A 508 -22.27 -25.81 -15.65
N ASP A 509 -22.41 -24.51 -15.66
CA ASP A 509 -21.91 -23.63 -14.61
C ASP A 509 -22.58 -23.87 -13.24
N SER A 510 -23.83 -24.35 -13.22
CA SER A 510 -24.52 -24.77 -12.00
C SER A 510 -24.10 -26.11 -11.42
N PHE A 511 -23.20 -26.83 -12.13
CA PHE A 511 -22.69 -28.16 -11.78
C PHE A 511 -23.71 -29.29 -11.82
N ASP A 512 -24.80 -29.15 -12.60
CA ASP A 512 -25.75 -30.22 -12.87
C ASP A 512 -25.34 -31.02 -14.12
N LYS A 513 -24.38 -31.93 -13.92
CA LYS A 513 -23.78 -32.71 -15.01
C LYS A 513 -24.81 -33.56 -15.80
N ASN A 514 -25.81 -34.09 -15.13
CA ASN A 514 -26.81 -34.94 -15.79
C ASN A 514 -27.70 -34.10 -16.69
N LEU A 515 -28.18 -32.96 -16.20
CA LEU A 515 -28.99 -32.05 -17.00
C LEU A 515 -28.16 -31.41 -18.12
N ALA A 516 -26.91 -31.01 -17.86
CA ALA A 516 -26.02 -30.48 -18.89
C ALA A 516 -25.80 -31.50 -20.04
N LYS A 517 -25.58 -32.77 -19.70
CA LYS A 517 -25.46 -33.82 -20.72
C LYS A 517 -26.72 -33.99 -21.56
N LYS A 518 -27.90 -33.98 -20.92
CA LYS A 518 -29.20 -34.07 -21.60
C LYS A 518 -29.42 -32.89 -22.55
N VAL A 519 -29.30 -31.66 -22.04
CA VAL A 519 -29.50 -30.41 -22.80
C VAL A 519 -28.49 -30.30 -23.94
N GLY A 520 -27.22 -30.66 -23.69
CA GLY A 520 -26.19 -30.67 -24.72
C GLY A 520 -26.46 -31.61 -25.87
N LEU A 521 -26.96 -32.81 -25.58
CA LEU A 521 -27.36 -33.78 -26.64
C LEU A 521 -28.57 -33.27 -27.43
N GLU A 522 -29.56 -32.71 -26.78
CA GLU A 522 -30.73 -32.10 -27.43
C GLU A 522 -30.31 -30.95 -28.34
N LEU A 523 -29.44 -30.02 -27.84
CA LEU A 523 -28.88 -28.95 -28.65
C LEU A 523 -28.10 -29.48 -29.84
N TYR A 524 -27.20 -30.43 -29.65
CA TYR A 524 -26.44 -31.05 -30.75
C TYR A 524 -27.34 -31.59 -31.85
N ASN A 525 -28.43 -32.25 -31.48
CA ASN A 525 -29.39 -32.83 -32.44
C ASN A 525 -30.27 -31.77 -33.15
N MET A 526 -30.42 -30.58 -32.57
CA MET A 526 -31.10 -29.44 -33.20
C MET A 526 -30.26 -28.73 -34.26
N LEU A 527 -28.93 -28.88 -34.21
CA LEU A 527 -27.99 -28.19 -35.09
C LEU A 527 -27.72 -29.01 -36.36
N THR A 528 -27.61 -28.31 -37.51
CA THR A 528 -27.06 -28.91 -38.75
C THR A 528 -25.53 -28.99 -38.65
N ASP A 529 -24.87 -29.75 -39.57
CA ASP A 529 -23.40 -29.85 -39.60
C ASP A 529 -22.74 -28.47 -39.88
N GLU A 530 -23.37 -27.63 -40.71
CA GLU A 530 -22.91 -26.27 -41.01
C GLU A 530 -23.00 -25.34 -39.81
N GLU A 531 -24.01 -25.52 -38.94
CA GLU A 531 -24.17 -24.78 -37.70
C GLU A 531 -23.19 -25.26 -36.63
N ARG A 532 -23.02 -26.59 -36.47
CA ARG A 532 -22.10 -27.18 -35.47
C ARG A 532 -20.66 -26.69 -35.62
N VAL A 533 -20.20 -26.41 -36.83
CA VAL A 533 -18.83 -25.93 -37.09
C VAL A 533 -18.64 -24.43 -36.84
N GLN A 534 -19.68 -23.68 -36.45
CA GLN A 534 -19.56 -22.27 -36.09
C GLN A 534 -18.92 -22.10 -34.72
N ALA A 535 -18.13 -21.00 -34.56
CA ALA A 535 -17.34 -20.75 -33.35
C ALA A 535 -18.17 -20.77 -32.06
N GLN A 536 -19.41 -20.27 -32.10
CA GLN A 536 -20.28 -20.19 -30.91
C GLN A 536 -20.65 -21.56 -30.33
N TYR A 537 -20.67 -22.65 -31.14
CA TYR A 537 -20.96 -24.00 -30.70
C TYR A 537 -19.70 -24.82 -30.35
N TRP A 538 -18.51 -24.23 -30.46
CA TRP A 538 -17.27 -24.88 -30.07
C TRP A 538 -17.25 -25.34 -28.60
N PRO A 539 -17.76 -24.58 -27.60
CA PRO A 539 -17.87 -25.10 -26.23
C PRO A 539 -18.64 -26.41 -26.10
N LEU A 540 -19.70 -26.60 -26.89
CA LEU A 540 -20.47 -27.83 -26.91
C LEU A 540 -19.62 -28.99 -27.44
N LEU A 541 -18.95 -28.81 -28.58
CA LEU A 541 -18.12 -29.85 -29.21
C LEU A 541 -16.89 -30.19 -28.36
N SER A 542 -16.28 -29.22 -27.69
CA SER A 542 -15.12 -29.40 -26.83
C SER A 542 -15.48 -29.88 -25.41
N SER A 543 -16.77 -30.11 -25.11
CA SER A 543 -17.19 -30.71 -23.84
C SER A 543 -16.75 -32.16 -23.74
N LYS A 544 -16.14 -32.56 -22.60
CA LYS A 544 -15.42 -33.82 -22.42
C LYS A 544 -16.30 -35.11 -22.46
N ASP A 545 -17.60 -34.99 -22.52
CA ASP A 545 -18.48 -36.10 -22.13
C ASP A 545 -19.00 -36.98 -23.28
N GLN A 546 -18.65 -36.73 -24.57
CA GLN A 546 -19.20 -37.53 -25.68
C GLN A 546 -18.18 -37.81 -26.79
N ARG A 547 -17.93 -39.10 -27.04
CA ARG A 547 -17.09 -39.58 -28.15
C ARG A 547 -17.61 -39.14 -29.54
N GLU A 548 -18.93 -39.00 -29.70
CA GLU A 548 -19.55 -38.57 -30.95
C GLU A 548 -19.09 -37.20 -31.42
N TYR A 549 -18.80 -36.29 -30.48
CA TYR A 549 -18.27 -34.96 -30.79
C TYR A 549 -16.82 -35.02 -31.30
N HIS A 550 -16.01 -35.93 -30.75
CA HIS A 550 -14.65 -36.14 -31.21
C HIS A 550 -14.56 -36.57 -32.66
N ASP A 551 -15.37 -37.57 -33.08
CA ASP A 551 -15.40 -38.04 -34.46
C ASP A 551 -15.91 -36.94 -35.41
N PHE A 552 -16.89 -36.13 -34.98
CA PHE A 552 -17.35 -34.96 -35.71
C PHE A 552 -16.26 -33.91 -35.88
N ILE A 553 -15.51 -33.57 -34.78
CA ILE A 553 -14.39 -32.63 -34.84
C ILE A 553 -13.34 -33.08 -35.85
N LEU A 554 -12.94 -34.36 -35.82
CA LEU A 554 -11.97 -34.93 -36.75
C LEU A 554 -12.43 -34.83 -38.19
N LYS A 555 -13.69 -35.16 -38.46
CA LYS A 555 -14.27 -35.08 -39.79
C LYS A 555 -14.28 -33.66 -40.37
N HIS A 556 -14.44 -32.66 -39.51
CA HIS A 556 -14.57 -31.24 -39.89
C HIS A 556 -13.41 -30.38 -39.43
N ILE A 557 -12.24 -30.97 -39.12
CA ILE A 557 -11.10 -30.31 -38.44
C ILE A 557 -10.63 -29.02 -39.14
N ASP A 558 -10.54 -29.03 -40.48
CA ASP A 558 -10.06 -27.88 -41.24
C ASP A 558 -11.05 -26.70 -41.21
N VAL A 559 -12.36 -27.02 -41.20
CA VAL A 559 -13.41 -25.99 -41.10
C VAL A 559 -13.42 -25.39 -39.70
N LEU A 560 -13.35 -26.24 -38.68
CA LEU A 560 -13.28 -25.80 -37.29
C LEU A 560 -12.03 -24.94 -37.01
N LYS A 561 -10.86 -25.33 -37.53
CA LYS A 561 -9.65 -24.51 -37.42
C LYS A 561 -9.82 -23.10 -38.03
N ARG A 562 -10.53 -23.01 -39.16
CA ARG A 562 -10.81 -21.72 -39.80
C ARG A 562 -11.80 -20.87 -39.00
N ASN A 563 -12.83 -21.47 -38.44
CA ASN A 563 -13.93 -20.77 -37.75
C ASN A 563 -13.62 -20.44 -36.29
N VAL A 564 -12.90 -21.31 -35.59
CA VAL A 564 -12.62 -21.23 -34.13
C VAL A 564 -11.16 -20.83 -33.87
N GLY A 565 -10.25 -21.15 -34.80
CA GLY A 565 -8.84 -20.85 -34.67
C GLY A 565 -8.04 -21.86 -33.86
N ASN A 566 -7.00 -21.34 -33.14
CA ASN A 566 -6.03 -22.18 -32.43
C ASN A 566 -6.62 -23.00 -31.25
N GLU A 567 -7.81 -22.67 -30.79
CA GLU A 567 -8.45 -23.43 -29.68
C GLU A 567 -8.76 -24.85 -30.05
N VAL A 568 -9.05 -25.12 -31.33
CA VAL A 568 -9.26 -26.51 -31.84
C VAL A 568 -7.97 -27.31 -31.71
N GLU A 569 -6.85 -26.76 -32.12
CA GLU A 569 -5.54 -27.43 -32.03
C GLU A 569 -5.14 -27.67 -30.58
N LYS A 570 -5.32 -26.68 -29.72
CA LYS A 570 -5.04 -26.81 -28.29
C LYS A 570 -5.87 -27.91 -27.64
N PHE A 571 -7.17 -27.95 -27.96
CA PHE A 571 -8.07 -28.98 -27.44
C PHE A 571 -7.65 -30.36 -27.88
N MET A 572 -7.46 -30.58 -29.18
CA MET A 572 -7.06 -31.88 -29.74
C MET A 572 -5.69 -32.34 -29.22
N LEU A 573 -4.72 -31.41 -29.12
CA LEU A 573 -3.41 -31.70 -28.57
C LEU A 573 -3.51 -32.13 -27.10
N LYS A 574 -4.33 -31.46 -26.30
CA LYS A 574 -4.58 -31.82 -24.90
C LYS A 574 -5.22 -33.19 -24.75
N GLU A 575 -6.21 -33.52 -25.58
CA GLU A 575 -6.88 -34.81 -25.56
C GLU A 575 -5.89 -35.94 -25.90
N TYR A 576 -5.10 -35.82 -26.97
CA TYR A 576 -4.13 -36.86 -27.33
C TYR A 576 -2.98 -36.94 -26.31
N THR A 577 -2.53 -35.83 -25.77
CA THR A 577 -1.56 -35.85 -24.69
C THR A 577 -2.10 -36.59 -23.46
N SER A 578 -3.35 -36.34 -23.08
CA SER A 578 -4.00 -37.03 -21.96
C SER A 578 -4.13 -38.53 -22.21
N MET A 579 -4.49 -38.95 -23.44
CA MET A 579 -4.53 -40.36 -23.83
C MET A 579 -3.16 -41.04 -23.73
N MET A 580 -2.11 -40.37 -24.21
CA MET A 580 -0.74 -40.88 -24.11
C MET A 580 -0.24 -40.92 -22.66
N GLN A 581 -0.55 -39.93 -21.85
CA GLN A 581 -0.23 -39.93 -20.41
C GLN A 581 -0.90 -41.12 -19.71
N HIS A 582 -2.17 -41.39 -19.99
CA HIS A 582 -2.89 -42.53 -19.42
C HIS A 582 -2.28 -43.87 -19.87
N PHE A 583 -1.90 -43.99 -21.13
CA PHE A 583 -1.19 -45.17 -21.66
C PHE A 583 0.11 -45.41 -20.89
N PHE A 584 0.97 -44.40 -20.77
CA PHE A 584 2.26 -44.53 -20.10
C PHE A 584 2.11 -44.83 -18.61
N TYR A 585 1.13 -44.22 -17.93
CA TYR A 585 0.83 -44.51 -16.53
C TYR A 585 0.38 -45.94 -16.36
N SER A 586 -0.55 -46.42 -17.18
CA SER A 586 -1.08 -47.81 -17.14
C SER A 586 0.01 -48.83 -17.42
N TYR A 587 0.89 -48.54 -18.39
CA TYR A 587 2.05 -49.38 -18.69
C TYR A 587 2.99 -49.48 -17.49
N LYS A 588 3.36 -48.34 -16.88
CA LYS A 588 4.25 -48.25 -15.71
C LYS A 588 3.70 -49.03 -14.51
N CYS A 589 2.39 -48.95 -14.26
CA CYS A 589 1.72 -49.62 -13.15
C CYS A 589 1.39 -51.10 -13.42
N GLY A 590 1.74 -51.65 -14.60
CA GLY A 590 1.42 -53.02 -14.95
C GLY A 590 -0.09 -53.27 -15.15
N GLN A 591 -0.85 -52.23 -15.39
CA GLN A 591 -2.32 -52.28 -15.59
C GLN A 591 -2.73 -52.51 -17.03
N LEU A 592 -1.77 -52.49 -17.97
CA LEU A 592 -2.01 -52.69 -19.39
C LEU A 592 -2.12 -54.20 -19.66
N LYS A 593 -3.35 -54.74 -19.52
CA LYS A 593 -3.64 -56.17 -19.58
C LYS A 593 -3.77 -56.73 -21.00
N ASP A 594 -4.15 -55.90 -21.96
CA ASP A 594 -4.40 -56.29 -23.34
C ASP A 594 -3.50 -55.49 -24.31
N GLU A 595 -2.37 -56.12 -24.69
CA GLU A 595 -1.43 -55.51 -25.64
C GLU A 595 -2.04 -55.30 -27.03
N LYS A 596 -2.96 -56.16 -27.46
CA LYS A 596 -3.62 -56.02 -28.77
C LYS A 596 -4.54 -54.81 -28.80
N GLN A 597 -5.29 -54.57 -27.72
CA GLN A 597 -6.13 -53.39 -27.57
C GLN A 597 -5.27 -52.13 -27.54
N ALA A 598 -4.15 -52.16 -26.79
CA ALA A 598 -3.20 -51.01 -26.71
C ALA A 598 -2.61 -50.65 -28.09
N ARG A 599 -2.21 -51.65 -28.89
CA ARG A 599 -1.70 -51.43 -30.25
C ARG A 599 -2.76 -50.84 -31.18
N ASN A 600 -3.98 -51.35 -31.10
CA ASN A 600 -5.10 -50.84 -31.89
C ASN A 600 -5.38 -49.36 -31.52
N MET A 601 -5.36 -49.05 -30.25
CA MET A 601 -5.51 -47.69 -29.76
C MET A 601 -4.40 -46.77 -30.32
N LEU A 602 -3.13 -47.15 -30.17
CA LEU A 602 -1.99 -46.37 -30.70
C LEU A 602 -2.10 -46.14 -32.22
N LYS A 603 -2.51 -47.17 -32.99
CA LYS A 603 -2.70 -47.06 -34.43
C LYS A 603 -3.82 -46.08 -34.78
N LYS A 604 -4.96 -46.12 -34.07
CA LYS A 604 -6.08 -45.19 -34.24
C LYS A 604 -5.66 -43.77 -33.94
N VAL A 605 -5.07 -43.54 -32.74
CA VAL A 605 -4.65 -42.20 -32.29
C VAL A 605 -3.57 -41.63 -33.22
N ARG A 606 -2.64 -42.45 -33.71
CA ARG A 606 -1.63 -42.02 -34.70
C ARG A 606 -2.29 -41.46 -35.96
N GLN A 607 -3.29 -42.14 -36.51
CA GLN A 607 -4.00 -41.69 -37.72
C GLN A 607 -4.76 -40.39 -37.44
N GLU A 608 -5.38 -40.25 -36.29
CA GLU A 608 -6.09 -39.04 -35.87
C GLU A 608 -5.15 -37.85 -35.71
N VAL A 609 -3.98 -38.04 -35.06
CA VAL A 609 -2.94 -37.01 -34.90
C VAL A 609 -2.41 -36.54 -36.25
N ILE A 610 -2.22 -37.46 -37.22
CA ILE A 610 -1.82 -37.13 -38.60
C ILE A 610 -2.92 -36.30 -39.29
N THR A 611 -4.20 -36.72 -39.13
CA THR A 611 -5.36 -36.01 -39.70
C THR A 611 -5.47 -34.58 -39.09
N CYS A 612 -5.17 -34.40 -37.81
CA CYS A 612 -5.20 -33.09 -37.19
C CYS A 612 -4.20 -32.10 -37.79
N ASN A 613 -3.10 -32.54 -38.39
CA ASN A 613 -2.10 -31.71 -39.03
C ASN A 613 -1.75 -30.46 -38.20
N PHE A 614 -1.21 -30.69 -36.99
CA PHE A 614 -0.90 -29.62 -36.02
C PHE A 614 0.13 -28.61 -36.58
N THR A 615 -0.14 -27.31 -36.43
CA THR A 615 0.74 -26.23 -36.91
C THR A 615 1.99 -26.10 -36.06
N LYS A 616 1.89 -26.42 -34.76
CA LYS A 616 3.05 -26.38 -33.84
C LYS A 616 3.69 -27.76 -33.72
N PRO A 617 5.06 -27.81 -33.67
CA PRO A 617 5.76 -29.04 -33.35
C PRO A 617 5.26 -29.63 -32.03
N ASN A 618 5.04 -30.94 -32.03
CA ASN A 618 4.66 -31.68 -30.81
C ASN A 618 5.34 -33.05 -30.80
N ASN A 619 5.43 -33.67 -29.66
CA ASN A 619 6.12 -34.93 -29.47
C ASN A 619 5.18 -36.18 -29.57
N LEU A 620 3.91 -36.00 -29.95
CA LEU A 620 2.91 -37.09 -29.92
C LEU A 620 3.29 -38.26 -30.79
N LEU A 621 3.68 -38.05 -32.04
CA LEU A 621 4.08 -39.15 -32.95
C LEU A 621 5.33 -39.86 -32.43
N LEU A 622 6.29 -39.11 -31.90
CA LEU A 622 7.47 -39.65 -31.24
C LEU A 622 7.08 -40.51 -30.03
N GLN A 623 6.19 -39.99 -29.16
CA GLN A 623 5.66 -40.74 -28.01
C GLN A 623 4.97 -42.04 -28.41
N MET A 624 4.24 -42.04 -29.51
CA MET A 624 3.59 -43.23 -30.04
C MET A 624 4.59 -44.28 -30.59
N ASP A 625 5.63 -43.83 -31.29
CA ASP A 625 6.73 -44.70 -31.70
C ASP A 625 7.40 -45.39 -30.51
N TRP A 626 7.56 -44.64 -29.42
CA TRP A 626 8.08 -45.15 -28.17
C TRP A 626 7.14 -46.14 -27.50
N ALA A 627 5.85 -45.82 -27.45
CA ALA A 627 4.85 -46.69 -26.86
C ALA A 627 4.82 -48.07 -27.58
N GLU A 628 4.89 -48.10 -28.92
CA GLU A 628 4.97 -49.32 -29.71
C GLU A 628 6.23 -50.12 -29.38
N LYS A 629 7.39 -49.46 -29.27
CA LYS A 629 8.66 -50.14 -28.91
C LYS A 629 8.68 -50.64 -27.47
N MET A 630 8.07 -49.90 -26.55
CA MET A 630 7.88 -50.38 -25.18
C MET A 630 7.05 -51.66 -25.13
N LEU A 631 6.00 -51.77 -25.94
CA LEU A 631 5.23 -52.99 -26.08
C LEU A 631 6.06 -54.14 -26.69
N ASP A 632 6.94 -53.84 -27.65
CA ASP A 632 7.85 -54.82 -28.26
C ASP A 632 9.02 -55.23 -27.35
N LYS A 633 9.19 -54.62 -26.20
CA LYS A 633 10.34 -54.81 -25.26
C LYS A 633 11.71 -54.59 -25.92
N LYS A 634 11.77 -53.76 -27.00
CA LYS A 634 12.99 -53.43 -27.74
C LYS A 634 13.67 -52.20 -27.16
N VAL A 635 14.52 -52.41 -26.18
CA VAL A 635 15.17 -51.31 -25.43
C VAL A 635 16.32 -50.65 -26.22
N VAL A 636 16.97 -51.37 -27.16
CA VAL A 636 18.18 -50.90 -27.87
C VAL A 636 17.94 -49.68 -28.74
N ASP A 637 16.73 -49.50 -29.29
CA ASP A 637 16.37 -48.37 -30.14
C ASP A 637 16.05 -47.07 -29.36
N ILE A 638 15.84 -47.20 -28.07
CA ILE A 638 15.47 -46.07 -27.19
C ILE A 638 16.56 -44.99 -27.16
N GLU A 639 17.84 -45.34 -27.18
CA GLU A 639 18.95 -44.41 -27.19
C GLU A 639 18.99 -43.50 -28.44
N LYS A 640 18.56 -44.03 -29.59
CA LYS A 640 18.48 -43.26 -30.85
C LYS A 640 17.43 -42.13 -30.78
N TYR A 641 16.34 -42.37 -30.08
CA TYR A 641 15.26 -41.36 -29.93
C TYR A 641 15.58 -40.31 -28.88
N LEU A 642 16.22 -40.64 -27.75
CA LEU A 642 16.66 -39.69 -26.75
C LEU A 642 17.59 -38.60 -27.32
N LYS A 643 18.30 -38.89 -28.40
CA LYS A 643 19.14 -37.89 -29.10
C LYS A 643 18.32 -36.83 -29.83
N ASN A 644 17.08 -37.09 -30.15
CA ASN A 644 16.20 -36.24 -30.95
C ASN A 644 15.22 -35.41 -30.10
N VAL A 645 15.06 -35.70 -28.81
CA VAL A 645 14.22 -34.91 -27.90
C VAL A 645 15.01 -33.66 -27.48
N THR A 646 14.71 -32.53 -28.05
CA THR A 646 15.42 -31.26 -27.82
C THR A 646 14.76 -30.40 -26.74
N THR A 647 13.46 -30.60 -26.47
CA THR A 647 12.69 -29.84 -25.48
C THR A 647 11.79 -30.77 -24.70
N VAL A 648 11.75 -30.60 -23.36
CA VAL A 648 10.81 -31.29 -22.48
C VAL A 648 9.74 -30.29 -22.06
N GLU A 649 8.53 -30.50 -22.57
CA GLU A 649 7.36 -29.75 -22.15
C GLU A 649 6.68 -30.42 -20.95
N GLU A 650 5.86 -29.69 -20.21
CA GLU A 650 5.08 -30.19 -19.08
C GLU A 650 4.24 -31.42 -19.43
N ASN A 651 3.72 -31.45 -20.64
CA ASN A 651 2.92 -32.57 -21.20
C ASN A 651 3.71 -33.88 -21.38
N ASP A 652 5.04 -33.82 -21.36
CA ASP A 652 5.91 -34.99 -21.51
C ASP A 652 6.23 -35.72 -20.20
N LEU A 653 5.79 -35.19 -19.05
CA LEU A 653 6.15 -35.68 -17.72
C LEU A 653 5.77 -37.14 -17.48
N SER A 654 4.57 -37.55 -17.91
CA SER A 654 4.12 -38.93 -17.74
C SER A 654 4.88 -39.89 -18.67
N PHE A 655 5.17 -39.47 -19.89
CA PHE A 655 6.01 -40.18 -20.82
C PHE A 655 7.43 -40.42 -20.25
N LEU A 656 8.09 -39.34 -19.79
CA LEU A 656 9.42 -39.40 -19.20
C LEU A 656 9.46 -40.30 -17.95
N SER A 657 8.41 -40.28 -17.13
CA SER A 657 8.29 -41.14 -15.94
C SER A 657 8.16 -42.63 -16.34
N ALA A 658 7.38 -42.93 -17.35
CA ALA A 658 7.24 -44.31 -17.88
C ALA A 658 8.55 -44.79 -18.54
N LEU A 659 9.17 -43.92 -19.33
CA LEU A 659 10.47 -44.15 -19.96
C LEU A 659 11.55 -44.45 -18.91
N TYR A 660 11.63 -43.67 -17.84
CA TYR A 660 12.56 -43.91 -16.73
C TYR A 660 12.36 -45.30 -16.10
N SER A 661 11.10 -45.68 -15.88
CA SER A 661 10.78 -47.01 -15.33
C SER A 661 11.24 -48.18 -16.23
N VAL A 662 11.10 -48.01 -17.55
CA VAL A 662 11.58 -49.01 -18.52
C VAL A 662 13.10 -49.01 -18.60
N MET A 663 13.74 -47.88 -18.68
CA MET A 663 15.18 -47.74 -18.80
C MET A 663 15.94 -48.17 -17.53
N SER A 664 15.38 -47.96 -16.35
CA SER A 664 15.95 -48.42 -15.09
C SER A 664 15.94 -49.98 -15.02
N LYS A 665 15.04 -50.65 -15.73
CA LYS A 665 14.91 -52.10 -15.72
C LYS A 665 15.71 -52.77 -16.85
N TYR A 666 15.85 -52.12 -18.01
CA TYR A 666 16.38 -52.72 -19.22
C TYR A 666 17.47 -51.88 -19.93
N GLY A 667 17.84 -50.72 -19.42
CA GLY A 667 18.71 -49.74 -20.09
C GLY A 667 20.21 -49.90 -19.78
N SER A 668 21.07 -49.30 -20.61
CA SER A 668 22.47 -49.11 -20.33
C SER A 668 22.73 -48.02 -19.30
N LYS A 669 23.92 -48.06 -18.63
CA LYS A 669 24.32 -47.04 -17.65
C LYS A 669 24.33 -45.64 -18.24
N ALA A 670 24.78 -45.46 -19.48
CA ALA A 670 24.85 -44.17 -20.18
C ALA A 670 23.41 -43.61 -20.50
N ALA A 671 22.49 -44.49 -20.79
CA ALA A 671 21.09 -44.12 -21.02
C ALA A 671 20.37 -43.71 -19.73
N LEU A 672 20.73 -44.36 -18.59
CA LEU A 672 20.24 -43.99 -17.27
C LEU A 672 20.77 -42.59 -16.80
N GLU A 673 22.04 -42.29 -17.03
CA GLU A 673 22.62 -40.98 -16.69
C GLU A 673 21.94 -39.87 -17.49
N ARG A 674 21.69 -40.05 -18.79
CA ARG A 674 20.91 -39.08 -19.60
C ARG A 674 19.48 -38.91 -19.09
N LEU A 675 18.85 -39.97 -18.65
CA LEU A 675 17.52 -39.91 -18.09
C LEU A 675 17.48 -39.19 -16.75
N GLN A 676 18.56 -39.25 -15.96
CA GLN A 676 18.71 -38.48 -14.72
C GLN A 676 18.75 -36.97 -15.00
N ASP A 677 19.44 -36.52 -16.07
CA ASP A 677 19.42 -35.13 -16.52
C ASP A 677 18.01 -34.67 -16.94
N PHE A 678 17.26 -35.54 -17.61
CA PHE A 678 15.86 -35.27 -17.94
C PHE A 678 14.99 -35.21 -16.69
N LYS A 679 15.23 -36.07 -15.69
CA LYS A 679 14.52 -36.05 -14.42
C LYS A 679 14.79 -34.74 -13.66
N ALA A 680 16.03 -34.28 -13.61
CA ALA A 680 16.39 -33.02 -12.96
C ALA A 680 15.71 -31.80 -13.62
N LYS A 681 15.64 -31.79 -14.97
CA LYS A 681 14.89 -30.76 -15.71
C LYS A 681 13.38 -30.83 -15.44
N LYS A 682 12.82 -32.04 -15.31
CA LYS A 682 11.43 -32.31 -14.94
C LYS A 682 11.13 -31.78 -13.53
N ASP A 683 11.95 -32.13 -12.55
CA ASP A 683 11.71 -31.73 -11.16
C ASP A 683 11.75 -30.22 -11.02
N LYS A 684 12.65 -29.55 -11.76
CA LYS A 684 12.69 -28.09 -11.86
C LYS A 684 11.44 -27.50 -12.53
N ALA A 685 10.97 -28.07 -13.60
CA ALA A 685 9.75 -27.60 -14.28
C ALA A 685 8.50 -27.76 -13.40
N VAL A 686 8.40 -28.86 -12.63
CA VAL A 686 7.32 -29.06 -11.63
C VAL A 686 7.47 -28.07 -10.48
N GLU A 687 8.66 -27.79 -10.03
CA GLU A 687 8.92 -26.82 -8.98
C GLU A 687 8.59 -25.39 -9.43
N ASP A 688 8.97 -25.03 -10.65
CA ASP A 688 8.65 -23.73 -11.26
C ASP A 688 7.12 -23.58 -11.48
N TYR A 689 6.45 -24.63 -11.92
CA TYR A 689 4.97 -24.66 -12.05
C TYR A 689 4.30 -24.52 -10.68
N THR A 690 4.76 -25.26 -9.67
CA THR A 690 4.22 -25.20 -8.32
C THR A 690 4.43 -23.82 -7.71
N ARG A 691 5.60 -23.19 -7.91
CA ARG A 691 5.85 -21.81 -7.47
C ARG A 691 4.96 -20.80 -8.18
N LYS A 692 4.72 -20.98 -9.48
CA LYS A 692 3.92 -20.04 -10.28
C LYS A 692 2.43 -20.04 -9.93
N TYR A 693 1.88 -21.21 -9.62
CA TYR A 693 0.43 -21.37 -9.43
C TYR A 693 -0.01 -21.71 -7.99
N PHE A 694 0.92 -22.01 -7.10
CA PHE A 694 0.66 -22.40 -5.71
C PHE A 694 1.57 -21.71 -4.69
N SER A 695 2.22 -20.59 -5.05
CA SER A 695 2.96 -19.77 -4.09
C SER A 695 1.97 -19.06 -3.16
N PHE A 696 1.92 -19.54 -1.94
CA PHE A 696 1.24 -18.90 -0.81
C PHE A 696 2.16 -17.88 -0.13
#